data_b115979da79b86e3a5a12907d796b601
#
_entry.id   b115979da79b86e3a5a12907d796b601
#
_cell.length_a   1.000
_cell.length_b   1.000
_cell.length_c   1.000
_cell.angle_alpha   90.00
_cell.angle_beta   90.00
_cell.angle_gamma   90.00
#
_symmetry.space_group_name_H-M   'P 1'
#
loop_
_entity.id
_entity.type
_entity.pdbx_description
1 polymer ?
#
loop_
_entity_poly.entity_id
_entity_poly.type
_entity_poly.pdbx_seq_one_letter_code
_entity_poly.pdbx_strand_id
1 'polypeptide(L)'
;MSASTPNRPRSMSEPSPRTRPDSHSHNRAHNRAHNRARNRSRHADPAMAPRLRWWTTLAVALSVGLLGWAVMPLLGFGGLARLLPALFLLGLWYALNRHEDGRQSAANARFVEALAASRDPELKASLDELGTVRERLDAVIDRLKTQRFGARWGGQYLYQLPWYLVIGAPGSGKTTALANARLGAALGGGLDGMPVQNLGGTRNCDWWFTDEAVLIDTAGRYTTQDSRRAIDGRVWSGLLDLLKEHRPRQPVNGVLLTISLTDLAGWSDAERHNHAITIRQRLGELRAHLGIRVPVYLLCTKADLVDGFTTYFDPLDRAERAQIWGITFPVEDVPPGPLASFHAQYAALLRRLEERLPERLHQEPDIQRRGDAFAFPLRMAAFEAALADLVDTAFTAEAEEAVPLLRGIYLTSATQPGASAESPAQTFFLERLLPEVVFPEANMVGVDRALERARRRRHVWALGGTAAAGLLLGLAGLSSHRANEALLARAEAAVAVAEERLRVLDTPPRSLTRVEDSDFLAVLPALDALRALPAGWTERAERRASLLGFGLSQGERVGLPAEDVYRRALRSVFLSRIVLRLEEQLRTGWARPDLLRQSLRAYAMIGGREPLDPAVLAEWLAADWQRTLPGPAHEAERRALGDHLAALVEAGFAPVPPDEALVSRVLDVLGQPAAPMPRVPNNGGAG
;
A
#
# COMPACT_ATOMS: atom_id res chain seq x y z
N MET A 1 -89.48 54.56 -25.88
CA MET A 1 -88.91 55.91 -25.97
C MET A 1 -87.43 55.77 -25.95
N SER A 2 -86.88 56.22 -27.08
CA SER A 2 -85.56 56.83 -27.36
C SER A 2 -84.35 55.99 -27.01
N ALA A 3 -83.73 55.39 -27.97
CA ALA A 3 -82.80 55.94 -28.97
C ALA A 3 -81.46 56.36 -28.35
N SER A 4 -80.37 55.65 -28.71
CA SER A 4 -79.29 56.24 -29.48
C SER A 4 -78.09 55.31 -29.53
N THR A 5 -77.80 54.76 -30.68
CA THR A 5 -76.45 54.55 -31.22
C THR A 5 -75.85 55.91 -31.56
N PRO A 6 -74.54 56.10 -31.84
CA PRO A 6 -73.46 55.17 -32.21
C PRO A 6 -72.07 55.64 -31.69
N ASN A 7 -71.01 54.88 -31.83
CA ASN A 7 -69.84 55.32 -32.62
C ASN A 7 -68.70 54.26 -32.62
N ARG A 8 -68.33 53.81 -33.83
CA ARG A 8 -66.98 53.30 -34.12
C ARG A 8 -66.02 54.48 -34.20
N PRO A 9 -64.75 54.36 -33.83
CA PRO A 9 -63.72 54.29 -34.82
C PRO A 9 -62.49 53.48 -34.56
N ARG A 10 -61.91 53.10 -35.64
CA ARG A 10 -60.48 52.94 -35.98
C ARG A 10 -59.66 51.72 -35.41
N SER A 11 -59.37 50.88 -36.35
CA SER A 11 -58.21 50.06 -36.57
C SER A 11 -56.93 50.58 -35.88
N MET A 12 -56.38 49.78 -34.99
CA MET A 12 -54.94 49.82 -34.65
C MET A 12 -54.34 48.42 -34.86
N SER A 13 -53.35 48.40 -35.73
CA SER A 13 -52.53 47.31 -36.16
C SER A 13 -51.98 46.50 -34.97
N GLU A 14 -52.21 45.19 -35.05
CA GLU A 14 -51.48 44.22 -34.18
C GLU A 14 -49.98 44.27 -34.44
N PRO A 15 -49.12 44.29 -33.40
CA PRO A 15 -47.71 44.01 -33.58
C PRO A 15 -47.48 42.49 -33.55
N SER A 16 -46.81 42.01 -34.58
CA SER A 16 -46.31 40.63 -34.75
C SER A 16 -45.62 40.09 -33.46
N PRO A 17 -45.76 38.81 -33.13
CA PRO A 17 -45.12 38.23 -31.96
C PRO A 17 -43.60 38.19 -32.12
N ARG A 18 -42.89 38.92 -31.25
CA ARG A 18 -41.44 38.80 -31.06
C ARG A 18 -41.14 37.36 -30.62
N THR A 19 -40.44 36.64 -31.45
CA THR A 19 -39.82 35.36 -31.12
C THR A 19 -38.97 35.50 -29.84
N ARG A 20 -39.39 34.84 -28.76
CA ARG A 20 -38.55 34.62 -27.58
C ARG A 20 -37.38 33.73 -28.03
N PRO A 21 -36.13 34.05 -27.70
CA PRO A 21 -35.01 33.15 -27.96
C PRO A 21 -35.18 31.90 -27.10
N ASP A 22 -35.05 30.74 -27.74
CA ASP A 22 -35.12 29.41 -27.13
C ASP A 22 -34.15 29.27 -25.94
N SER A 23 -34.70 29.35 -24.73
CA SER A 23 -33.95 29.05 -23.48
C SER A 23 -33.49 27.59 -23.40
N HIS A 24 -34.00 26.73 -24.29
CA HIS A 24 -33.60 25.32 -24.35
C HIS A 24 -32.25 25.06 -25.06
N SER A 25 -31.81 25.96 -25.94
CA SER A 25 -30.52 25.80 -26.63
C SER A 25 -29.34 26.18 -25.70
N HIS A 26 -29.52 27.20 -24.87
CA HIS A 26 -28.47 27.61 -23.90
C HIS A 26 -28.27 26.60 -22.77
N ASN A 27 -29.35 26.00 -22.28
CA ASN A 27 -29.27 24.95 -21.26
C ASN A 27 -28.64 23.64 -21.79
N ARG A 28 -28.86 23.31 -23.08
CA ARG A 28 -28.17 22.15 -23.69
C ARG A 28 -26.68 22.38 -23.92
N ALA A 29 -26.28 23.60 -24.28
CA ALA A 29 -24.86 23.95 -24.45
C ALA A 29 -24.13 24.01 -23.10
N HIS A 30 -24.76 24.57 -22.07
CA HIS A 30 -24.18 24.64 -20.69
C HIS A 30 -24.09 23.26 -20.04
N ASN A 31 -25.10 22.40 -20.17
CA ASN A 31 -25.05 21.01 -19.73
C ASN A 31 -24.01 20.15 -20.50
N ARG A 32 -23.81 20.42 -21.80
CA ARG A 32 -22.75 19.75 -22.59
C ARG A 32 -21.35 20.22 -22.17
N ALA A 33 -21.16 21.49 -21.86
CA ALA A 33 -19.90 22.03 -21.38
C ALA A 33 -19.60 21.55 -19.93
N HIS A 34 -20.61 21.55 -19.06
CA HIS A 34 -20.48 21.04 -17.68
C HIS A 34 -20.25 19.52 -17.64
N ASN A 35 -20.89 18.75 -18.52
CA ASN A 35 -20.61 17.31 -18.67
C ASN A 35 -19.24 17.04 -19.31
N ARG A 36 -18.75 17.89 -20.25
CA ARG A 36 -17.38 17.77 -20.77
C ARG A 36 -16.31 18.14 -19.75
N ALA A 37 -16.52 19.15 -18.93
CA ALA A 37 -15.62 19.51 -17.84
C ALA A 37 -15.64 18.45 -16.72
N ARG A 38 -16.82 17.93 -16.36
CA ARG A 38 -17.00 16.85 -15.39
C ARG A 38 -16.45 15.50 -15.87
N ASN A 39 -16.45 15.25 -17.18
CA ASN A 39 -15.80 14.08 -17.78
C ASN A 39 -14.28 14.23 -17.90
N ARG A 40 -13.72 15.44 -18.09
CA ARG A 40 -12.25 15.62 -18.09
C ARG A 40 -11.61 15.44 -16.72
N SER A 41 -12.32 15.71 -15.63
CA SER A 41 -11.83 15.44 -14.27
C SER A 41 -12.07 13.99 -13.79
N ARG A 42 -12.80 13.16 -14.57
CA ARG A 42 -13.11 11.76 -14.24
C ARG A 42 -12.21 10.73 -14.92
N HIS A 43 -11.34 11.14 -15.84
CA HIS A 43 -10.41 10.24 -16.52
C HIS A 43 -9.03 10.20 -15.84
N ALA A 44 -8.99 10.00 -14.52
CA ALA A 44 -7.82 9.39 -13.89
C ALA A 44 -7.85 7.90 -14.27
N ASP A 45 -7.02 7.54 -15.20
CA ASP A 45 -6.88 6.22 -15.82
C ASP A 45 -6.64 5.14 -14.74
N PRO A 46 -7.56 4.21 -14.45
CA PRO A 46 -7.37 3.21 -13.38
C PRO A 46 -6.33 2.13 -13.70
N ALA A 47 -5.83 2.01 -14.94
CA ALA A 47 -4.60 1.26 -15.24
C ALA A 47 -3.35 2.01 -14.80
N MET A 48 -3.49 3.28 -14.44
CA MET A 48 -2.46 3.93 -13.65
C MET A 48 -2.37 3.38 -12.23
N ALA A 49 -3.36 2.69 -11.67
CA ALA A 49 -3.29 2.28 -10.27
C ALA A 49 -2.11 1.33 -9.94
N PRO A 50 -1.84 0.22 -10.64
CA PRO A 50 -0.62 -0.56 -10.41
C PRO A 50 0.62 0.16 -10.96
N ARG A 51 0.53 0.85 -12.11
CA ARG A 51 1.61 1.68 -12.64
C ARG A 51 1.84 2.93 -11.78
N LEU A 52 0.79 3.61 -11.31
CA LEU A 52 0.89 4.76 -10.42
C LEU A 52 1.47 4.34 -9.05
N ARG A 53 1.10 3.19 -8.51
CA ARG A 53 1.71 2.59 -7.32
C ARG A 53 3.20 2.29 -7.57
N TRP A 54 3.54 1.71 -8.69
CA TRP A 54 4.92 1.44 -9.11
C TRP A 54 5.71 2.75 -9.24
N TRP A 55 5.18 3.76 -9.93
CA TRP A 55 5.81 5.06 -10.08
C TRP A 55 5.88 5.87 -8.78
N THR A 56 4.86 5.81 -7.92
CA THR A 56 4.87 6.51 -6.62
C THR A 56 5.85 5.88 -5.65
N THR A 57 5.94 4.56 -5.57
CA THR A 57 6.93 3.86 -4.74
C THR A 57 8.35 4.04 -5.30
N LEU A 58 8.52 4.11 -6.62
CA LEU A 58 9.79 4.46 -7.25
C LEU A 58 10.19 5.92 -6.93
N ALA A 59 9.26 6.87 -7.06
CA ALA A 59 9.51 8.27 -6.73
C ALA A 59 9.90 8.45 -5.26
N VAL A 60 9.26 7.70 -4.34
CA VAL A 60 9.63 7.69 -2.91
C VAL A 60 11.03 7.10 -2.72
N ALA A 61 11.34 5.96 -3.34
CA ALA A 61 12.66 5.34 -3.27
C ALA A 61 13.77 6.26 -3.81
N LEU A 62 13.50 6.94 -4.94
CA LEU A 62 14.40 7.93 -5.52
C LEU A 62 14.58 9.17 -4.63
N SER A 63 13.48 9.66 -4.02
CA SER A 63 13.54 10.82 -3.11
C SER A 63 14.35 10.52 -1.86
N VAL A 64 14.15 9.34 -1.26
CA VAL A 64 14.93 8.88 -0.10
C VAL A 64 16.38 8.61 -0.51
N GLY A 65 16.62 8.04 -1.70
CA GLY A 65 17.95 7.84 -2.25
C GLY A 65 18.71 9.16 -2.51
N LEU A 66 18.01 10.18 -3.03
CA LEU A 66 18.57 11.50 -3.25
C LEU A 66 18.89 12.19 -1.91
N LEU A 67 18.03 12.05 -0.92
CA LEU A 67 18.28 12.53 0.44
C LEU A 67 19.52 11.84 1.04
N GLY A 68 19.62 10.51 0.89
CA GLY A 68 20.79 9.75 1.29
C GLY A 68 22.07 10.22 0.58
N TRP A 69 21.99 10.47 -0.73
CA TRP A 69 23.10 11.02 -1.51
C TRP A 69 23.54 12.42 -1.01
N ALA A 70 22.60 13.28 -0.65
CA ALA A 70 22.86 14.61 -0.12
C ALA A 70 23.46 14.58 1.30
N VAL A 71 23.13 13.58 2.10
CA VAL A 71 23.62 13.41 3.50
C VAL A 71 25.00 12.73 3.54
N MET A 72 25.33 11.86 2.58
CA MET A 72 26.60 11.12 2.56
C MET A 72 27.87 11.97 2.65
N PRO A 73 27.97 13.16 2.01
CA PRO A 73 29.11 14.06 2.20
C PRO A 73 29.31 14.51 3.63
N LEU A 74 28.21 14.71 4.37
CA LEU A 74 28.19 15.12 5.77
C LEU A 74 28.77 14.01 6.70
N LEU A 75 28.75 12.76 6.22
CA LEU A 75 29.29 11.60 6.92
C LEU A 75 30.75 11.30 6.48
N GLY A 76 31.36 12.15 5.68
CA GLY A 76 32.74 11.98 5.18
C GLY A 76 32.89 10.98 4.05
N PHE A 77 31.78 10.48 3.45
CA PHE A 77 31.84 9.60 2.28
C PHE A 77 31.95 10.40 0.99
N GLY A 78 33.05 10.24 0.27
CA GLY A 78 33.32 10.90 -1.00
C GLY A 78 33.11 10.00 -2.23
N GLY A 79 33.05 10.63 -3.42
CA GLY A 79 33.09 9.93 -4.71
C GLY A 79 31.91 8.95 -4.93
N LEU A 80 32.24 7.74 -5.40
CA LEU A 80 31.27 6.70 -5.75
C LEU A 80 30.49 6.14 -4.56
N ALA A 81 31.01 6.25 -3.33
CA ALA A 81 30.32 5.76 -2.13
C ALA A 81 28.96 6.47 -1.88
N ARG A 82 28.78 7.70 -2.38
CA ARG A 82 27.51 8.45 -2.30
C ARG A 82 26.37 7.80 -3.07
N LEU A 83 26.66 6.97 -4.08
CA LEU A 83 25.63 6.27 -4.87
C LEU A 83 25.09 5.01 -4.18
N LEU A 84 25.81 4.47 -3.20
CA LEU A 84 25.44 3.21 -2.53
C LEU A 84 24.03 3.23 -1.91
N PRO A 85 23.58 4.26 -1.18
CA PRO A 85 22.22 4.29 -0.62
C PRO A 85 21.14 4.32 -1.69
N ALA A 86 21.37 5.09 -2.77
CA ALA A 86 20.43 5.18 -3.88
C ALA A 86 20.32 3.84 -4.63
N LEU A 87 21.44 3.18 -4.90
CA LEU A 87 21.48 1.86 -5.53
C LEU A 87 20.86 0.79 -4.61
N PHE A 88 21.14 0.83 -3.31
CA PHE A 88 20.56 -0.08 -2.34
C PHE A 88 19.04 0.07 -2.28
N LEU A 89 18.53 1.30 -2.20
CA LEU A 89 17.09 1.57 -2.17
C LEU A 89 16.38 1.19 -3.47
N LEU A 90 17.02 1.41 -4.62
CA LEU A 90 16.51 0.96 -5.92
C LEU A 90 16.51 -0.56 -6.02
N GLY A 91 17.56 -1.23 -5.58
CA GLY A 91 17.64 -2.68 -5.53
C GLY A 91 16.61 -3.29 -4.57
N LEU A 92 16.46 -2.71 -3.39
CA LEU A 92 15.45 -3.10 -2.41
C LEU A 92 14.03 -2.87 -2.94
N TRP A 93 13.77 -1.71 -3.55
CA TRP A 93 12.50 -1.41 -4.19
C TRP A 93 12.17 -2.43 -5.30
N TYR A 94 13.14 -2.73 -6.19
CA TYR A 94 12.98 -3.73 -7.24
C TYR A 94 12.73 -5.12 -6.65
N ALA A 95 13.51 -5.51 -5.63
CA ALA A 95 13.36 -6.80 -4.97
C ALA A 95 12.01 -6.95 -4.27
N LEU A 96 11.53 -5.90 -3.58
CA LEU A 96 10.22 -5.90 -2.92
C LEU A 96 9.07 -5.99 -3.92
N ASN A 97 9.10 -5.22 -5.01
CA ASN A 97 8.07 -5.30 -6.04
C ASN A 97 8.08 -6.67 -6.75
N ARG A 98 9.28 -7.18 -7.11
CA ARG A 98 9.41 -8.52 -7.72
C ARG A 98 9.04 -9.64 -6.74
N HIS A 99 9.29 -9.45 -5.45
CA HIS A 99 8.90 -10.41 -4.42
C HIS A 99 7.38 -10.42 -4.17
N GLU A 100 6.70 -9.28 -4.23
CA GLU A 100 5.23 -9.24 -4.20
C GLU A 100 4.61 -9.92 -5.42
N ASP A 101 5.13 -9.65 -6.63
CA ASP A 101 4.69 -10.32 -7.86
C ASP A 101 5.00 -11.83 -7.81
N GLY A 102 6.19 -12.19 -7.32
CA GLY A 102 6.60 -13.58 -7.12
C GLY A 102 5.84 -14.29 -5.98
N ARG A 103 5.44 -13.58 -4.92
CA ARG A 103 4.62 -14.15 -3.84
C ARG A 103 3.21 -14.46 -4.30
N GLN A 104 2.60 -13.63 -5.13
CA GLN A 104 1.27 -13.89 -5.68
C GLN A 104 1.31 -15.09 -6.64
N SER A 105 2.29 -15.15 -7.52
CA SER A 105 2.47 -16.30 -8.43
C SER A 105 2.92 -17.55 -7.69
N ALA A 106 3.81 -17.46 -6.70
CA ALA A 106 4.25 -18.60 -5.89
C ALA A 106 3.20 -19.05 -4.87
N ALA A 107 2.37 -18.16 -4.34
CA ALA A 107 1.22 -18.52 -3.51
C ALA A 107 0.18 -19.24 -4.34
N ASN A 108 -0.08 -18.78 -5.56
CA ASN A 108 -0.94 -19.47 -6.50
C ASN A 108 -0.35 -20.82 -6.94
N ALA A 109 0.95 -20.91 -7.24
CA ALA A 109 1.61 -22.14 -7.60
C ALA A 109 1.65 -23.15 -6.43
N ARG A 110 2.01 -22.70 -5.22
CA ARG A 110 1.98 -23.54 -4.00
C ARG A 110 0.57 -23.94 -3.60
N PHE A 111 -0.40 -23.06 -3.80
CA PHE A 111 -1.81 -23.35 -3.60
C PHE A 111 -2.27 -24.43 -4.60
N VAL A 112 -1.93 -24.30 -5.88
CA VAL A 112 -2.20 -25.29 -6.92
C VAL A 112 -1.45 -26.60 -6.62
N GLU A 113 -0.21 -26.58 -6.18
CA GLU A 113 0.59 -27.75 -5.85
C GLU A 113 0.11 -28.46 -4.57
N ALA A 114 -0.23 -27.70 -3.51
CA ALA A 114 -0.85 -28.21 -2.30
C ALA A 114 -2.25 -28.80 -2.58
N LEU A 115 -2.95 -28.23 -3.55
CA LEU A 115 -4.24 -28.67 -4.04
C LEU A 115 -4.13 -29.92 -4.92
N ALA A 116 -3.11 -30.00 -5.77
CA ALA A 116 -2.82 -31.18 -6.58
C ALA A 116 -2.37 -32.37 -5.71
N ALA A 117 -1.76 -32.10 -4.57
CA ALA A 117 -1.40 -33.11 -3.56
C ALA A 117 -2.58 -33.51 -2.66
N SER A 118 -3.71 -32.78 -2.69
CA SER A 118 -4.89 -33.13 -1.90
C SER A 118 -5.62 -34.31 -2.51
N ARG A 119 -6.02 -35.25 -1.66
CA ARG A 119 -6.82 -36.41 -2.05
C ARG A 119 -8.33 -36.11 -2.14
N ASP A 120 -8.71 -34.83 -2.06
CA ASP A 120 -10.11 -34.42 -2.12
C ASP A 120 -10.61 -34.40 -3.59
N PRO A 121 -11.51 -35.31 -4.00
CA PRO A 121 -11.98 -35.40 -5.37
C PRO A 121 -12.81 -34.17 -5.80
N GLU A 122 -13.47 -33.49 -4.86
CA GLU A 122 -14.25 -32.27 -5.15
C GLU A 122 -13.36 -31.12 -5.51
N LEU A 123 -12.23 -31.03 -4.83
CA LEU A 123 -11.25 -29.98 -5.08
C LEU A 123 -10.60 -30.16 -6.44
N LYS A 124 -10.23 -31.42 -6.79
CA LYS A 124 -9.67 -31.73 -8.11
C LYS A 124 -10.66 -31.40 -9.23
N ALA A 125 -11.94 -31.80 -9.07
CA ALA A 125 -12.97 -31.49 -10.05
C ALA A 125 -13.18 -29.98 -10.26
N SER A 126 -13.10 -29.14 -9.18
CA SER A 126 -13.23 -27.70 -9.31
C SER A 126 -12.03 -27.06 -10.02
N LEU A 127 -10.82 -27.60 -9.82
CA LEU A 127 -9.61 -27.13 -10.51
C LEU A 127 -9.60 -27.49 -11.99
N ASP A 128 -9.99 -28.71 -12.35
CA ASP A 128 -10.08 -29.13 -13.73
C ASP A 128 -11.11 -28.26 -14.50
N GLU A 129 -12.23 -27.96 -13.85
CA GLU A 129 -13.25 -27.10 -14.43
C GLU A 129 -12.77 -25.66 -14.58
N LEU A 130 -12.10 -25.10 -13.56
CA LEU A 130 -11.53 -23.75 -13.61
C LEU A 130 -10.39 -23.66 -14.64
N GLY A 131 -9.58 -24.72 -14.78
CA GLY A 131 -8.58 -24.86 -15.83
C GLY A 131 -9.20 -24.73 -17.23
N THR A 132 -10.29 -25.43 -17.47
CA THR A 132 -11.04 -25.34 -18.74
C THR A 132 -11.59 -23.92 -18.99
N VAL A 133 -12.11 -23.26 -17.96
CA VAL A 133 -12.60 -21.86 -18.06
C VAL A 133 -11.45 -20.93 -18.38
N ARG A 134 -10.28 -21.11 -17.76
CA ARG A 134 -9.07 -20.31 -18.00
C ARG A 134 -8.56 -20.48 -19.43
N GLU A 135 -8.40 -21.72 -19.90
CA GLU A 135 -7.96 -21.98 -21.28
C GLU A 135 -8.88 -21.35 -22.31
N ARG A 136 -10.19 -21.42 -22.08
CA ARG A 136 -11.16 -20.75 -22.97
C ARG A 136 -11.02 -19.24 -22.93
N LEU A 137 -10.82 -18.63 -21.76
CA LEU A 137 -10.61 -17.19 -21.62
C LEU A 137 -9.32 -16.73 -22.32
N ASP A 138 -8.21 -17.47 -22.15
CA ASP A 138 -6.96 -17.18 -22.81
C ASP A 138 -7.08 -17.26 -24.34
N ALA A 139 -7.76 -18.29 -24.87
CA ALA A 139 -8.06 -18.41 -26.28
C ALA A 139 -8.92 -17.24 -26.82
N VAL A 140 -9.89 -16.78 -26.04
CA VAL A 140 -10.73 -15.62 -26.32
C VAL A 140 -9.87 -14.36 -26.40
N ILE A 141 -9.00 -14.15 -25.43
CA ILE A 141 -8.13 -12.98 -25.38
C ILE A 141 -7.16 -12.95 -26.56
N ASP A 142 -6.58 -14.10 -26.91
CA ASP A 142 -5.69 -14.21 -28.06
C ASP A 142 -6.41 -13.97 -29.39
N ARG A 143 -7.66 -14.38 -29.49
CA ARG A 143 -8.50 -14.11 -30.65
C ARG A 143 -8.83 -12.62 -30.79
N LEU A 144 -9.16 -11.95 -29.70
CA LEU A 144 -9.37 -10.49 -29.68
C LEU A 144 -8.10 -9.74 -30.08
N LYS A 145 -6.91 -10.23 -29.69
CA LYS A 145 -5.63 -9.63 -30.12
C LYS A 145 -5.39 -9.74 -31.62
N THR A 146 -5.69 -10.90 -32.21
CA THR A 146 -5.26 -11.22 -33.58
C THR A 146 -6.20 -10.69 -34.64
N GLN A 147 -7.52 -10.73 -34.43
CA GLN A 147 -8.50 -10.51 -35.48
C GLN A 147 -8.95 -9.07 -35.70
N ARG A 148 -8.97 -8.20 -34.68
CA ARG A 148 -9.59 -6.88 -34.80
C ARG A 148 -8.67 -5.69 -34.53
N PHE A 149 -7.58 -5.84 -33.81
CA PHE A 149 -6.91 -4.68 -33.22
C PHE A 149 -5.41 -4.56 -33.52
N GLY A 150 -4.85 -5.33 -34.44
CA GLY A 150 -3.46 -5.26 -34.90
C GLY A 150 -2.49 -4.74 -33.81
N ALA A 151 -1.31 -5.24 -33.69
CA ALA A 151 -0.34 -5.02 -32.60
C ALA A 151 -0.14 -3.53 -32.21
N ARG A 152 -1.13 -2.91 -31.57
CA ARG A 152 -0.98 -1.64 -30.84
C ARG A 152 -0.58 -1.94 -29.40
N TRP A 153 0.49 -1.37 -28.97
CA TRP A 153 1.11 -1.52 -27.66
C TRP A 153 0.11 -1.24 -26.52
N GLY A 154 -0.07 -2.23 -25.62
CA GLY A 154 -0.82 -2.09 -24.37
C GLY A 154 -2.21 -2.70 -24.43
N GLY A 155 -2.63 -3.42 -23.38
CA GLY A 155 -3.91 -4.16 -23.23
C GLY A 155 -5.22 -3.37 -23.39
N GLN A 156 -5.23 -2.27 -24.16
CA GLN A 156 -6.41 -1.43 -24.43
C GLN A 156 -7.46 -2.11 -25.30
N TYR A 157 -7.07 -3.10 -26.11
CA TYR A 157 -8.01 -3.87 -26.95
C TYR A 157 -9.08 -4.60 -26.12
N LEU A 158 -8.76 -5.02 -24.89
CA LEU A 158 -9.72 -5.67 -24.00
C LEU A 158 -10.87 -4.76 -23.53
N TYR A 159 -10.68 -3.43 -23.61
CA TYR A 159 -11.66 -2.44 -23.14
C TYR A 159 -12.47 -1.78 -24.25
N GLN A 160 -12.25 -2.18 -25.50
CA GLN A 160 -12.99 -1.63 -26.64
C GLN A 160 -14.40 -2.19 -26.72
N LEU A 161 -14.58 -3.45 -26.36
CA LEU A 161 -15.89 -4.07 -26.24
C LEU A 161 -16.30 -4.17 -24.76
N PRO A 162 -17.53 -3.80 -24.40
CA PRO A 162 -18.08 -4.04 -23.08
C PRO A 162 -18.32 -5.55 -22.85
N TRP A 163 -18.10 -6.00 -21.62
CA TRP A 163 -18.31 -7.38 -21.24
C TRP A 163 -19.49 -7.50 -20.28
N TYR A 164 -20.43 -8.37 -20.59
CA TYR A 164 -21.60 -8.62 -19.76
C TYR A 164 -21.62 -10.07 -19.27
N LEU A 165 -21.91 -10.22 -18.00
CA LEU A 165 -22.05 -11.52 -17.36
C LEU A 165 -23.52 -11.92 -17.36
N VAL A 166 -23.85 -13.10 -17.90
CA VAL A 166 -25.20 -13.64 -17.95
C VAL A 166 -25.36 -14.68 -16.87
N ILE A 167 -26.23 -14.42 -15.89
CA ILE A 167 -26.48 -15.30 -14.73
C ILE A 167 -27.97 -15.65 -14.63
N GLY A 168 -28.27 -16.76 -13.98
CA GLY A 168 -29.65 -17.24 -13.74
C GLY A 168 -29.68 -18.73 -13.52
N ALA A 169 -30.78 -19.24 -13.02
CA ALA A 169 -30.97 -20.65 -12.70
C ALA A 169 -30.79 -21.58 -13.93
N PRO A 170 -30.50 -22.87 -13.74
CA PRO A 170 -30.58 -23.83 -14.83
C PRO A 170 -31.96 -23.78 -15.49
N GLY A 171 -32.00 -23.83 -16.81
CA GLY A 171 -33.28 -23.76 -17.56
C GLY A 171 -33.95 -22.39 -17.63
N SER A 172 -33.37 -21.32 -17.05
CA SER A 172 -33.94 -19.95 -17.11
C SER A 172 -33.87 -19.29 -18.51
N GLY A 173 -33.47 -19.99 -19.55
CA GLY A 173 -33.49 -19.49 -20.93
C GLY A 173 -32.30 -18.59 -21.33
N LYS A 174 -31.21 -18.52 -20.56
CA LYS A 174 -30.00 -17.73 -20.85
C LYS A 174 -29.47 -17.89 -22.26
N THR A 175 -28.99 -19.11 -22.54
CA THR A 175 -28.39 -19.47 -23.82
C THR A 175 -29.37 -19.28 -24.98
N THR A 176 -30.65 -19.64 -24.79
CA THR A 176 -31.69 -19.46 -25.79
C THR A 176 -31.95 -17.99 -26.09
N ALA A 177 -31.99 -17.14 -25.06
CA ALA A 177 -32.14 -15.70 -25.25
C ALA A 177 -30.95 -15.12 -26.03
N LEU A 178 -29.71 -15.48 -25.70
CA LEU A 178 -28.54 -15.00 -26.43
C LEU A 178 -28.49 -15.48 -27.87
N ALA A 179 -28.79 -16.75 -28.12
CA ALA A 179 -28.83 -17.33 -29.47
C ALA A 179 -29.85 -16.65 -30.40
N ASN A 180 -30.96 -16.20 -29.82
CA ASN A 180 -32.07 -15.58 -30.59
C ASN A 180 -32.06 -14.04 -30.55
N ALA A 181 -31.12 -13.41 -29.82
CA ALA A 181 -31.01 -11.94 -29.77
C ALA A 181 -30.52 -11.31 -31.09
N ARG A 182 -30.21 -12.13 -32.12
CA ARG A 182 -29.72 -11.70 -33.45
C ARG A 182 -28.59 -10.68 -33.38
N LEU A 183 -27.74 -10.83 -32.41
CA LEU A 183 -26.54 -10.04 -32.28
C LEU A 183 -25.63 -10.36 -33.45
N GLY A 184 -25.44 -9.40 -34.37
CA GLY A 184 -24.71 -9.61 -35.62
C GLY A 184 -23.41 -10.39 -35.41
N ALA A 185 -23.14 -11.38 -36.25
CA ALA A 185 -21.93 -12.20 -36.19
C ALA A 185 -20.73 -11.37 -36.66
N ALA A 186 -20.08 -10.69 -35.70
CA ALA A 186 -19.08 -9.67 -35.99
C ALA A 186 -17.71 -10.18 -36.36
N LEU A 187 -17.43 -11.44 -36.21
CA LEU A 187 -16.12 -12.01 -36.53
C LEU A 187 -16.25 -12.94 -37.73
N GLY A 188 -16.54 -12.33 -38.89
CA GLY A 188 -16.48 -13.00 -40.17
C GLY A 188 -15.13 -13.62 -40.42
N GLY A 189 -15.07 -14.92 -40.36
CA GLY A 189 -13.87 -15.69 -40.66
C GLY A 189 -13.87 -17.06 -39.98
N GLY A 190 -14.71 -17.98 -40.47
CA GLY A 190 -14.41 -19.42 -40.38
C GLY A 190 -14.70 -20.17 -39.09
N LEU A 191 -15.53 -19.64 -38.20
CA LEU A 191 -16.41 -20.43 -37.37
C LEU A 191 -17.78 -19.79 -37.53
N ASP A 192 -18.59 -20.40 -38.39
CA ASP A 192 -19.97 -20.00 -38.66
C ASP A 192 -20.60 -19.50 -37.37
N GLY A 193 -21.21 -18.30 -37.35
CA GLY A 193 -21.82 -17.61 -36.20
C GLY A 193 -22.63 -18.44 -35.22
N MET A 194 -22.21 -19.66 -35.02
CA MET A 194 -22.68 -20.61 -34.05
C MET A 194 -21.77 -20.56 -32.82
N PRO A 195 -22.34 -20.34 -31.63
CA PRO A 195 -21.66 -20.74 -30.40
C PRO A 195 -21.19 -22.16 -30.61
N VAL A 196 -20.08 -22.53 -29.97
CA VAL A 196 -19.68 -23.96 -29.88
C VAL A 196 -20.83 -24.66 -29.17
N GLN A 197 -21.80 -25.13 -29.97
CA GLN A 197 -23.01 -25.77 -29.46
C GLN A 197 -22.67 -27.08 -28.79
N ASN A 198 -22.78 -27.08 -27.49
CA ASN A 198 -23.15 -28.33 -26.81
C ASN A 198 -24.68 -28.35 -26.70
N LEU A 199 -25.32 -29.15 -27.46
CA LEU A 199 -26.77 -29.47 -27.47
C LEU A 199 -27.29 -30.07 -26.14
N GLY A 200 -26.84 -29.55 -24.99
CA GLY A 200 -27.18 -30.06 -23.68
C GLY A 200 -27.14 -29.03 -22.56
N GLY A 201 -27.13 -27.73 -22.88
CA GLY A 201 -26.98 -26.63 -21.92
C GLY A 201 -25.52 -26.28 -21.64
N THR A 202 -25.28 -25.05 -21.18
CA THR A 202 -23.96 -24.55 -20.82
C THR A 202 -23.41 -25.31 -19.63
N ARG A 203 -22.41 -26.16 -19.88
CA ARG A 203 -21.80 -26.96 -18.79
C ARG A 203 -20.89 -26.15 -17.91
N ASN A 204 -20.14 -25.17 -18.49
CA ASN A 204 -19.22 -24.32 -17.79
C ASN A 204 -19.54 -22.84 -18.10
N CYS A 205 -18.73 -22.17 -18.92
CA CYS A 205 -18.98 -20.82 -19.40
C CYS A 205 -18.82 -20.79 -20.92
N ASP A 206 -19.78 -20.18 -21.62
CA ASP A 206 -19.72 -19.98 -23.06
C ASP A 206 -19.55 -18.48 -23.36
N TRP A 207 -18.74 -18.18 -24.38
CA TRP A 207 -18.38 -16.82 -24.72
C TRP A 207 -18.99 -16.46 -26.08
N TRP A 208 -19.78 -15.38 -26.08
CA TRP A 208 -20.47 -14.87 -27.23
C TRP A 208 -19.85 -13.56 -27.68
N PHE A 209 -19.36 -13.51 -28.90
CA PHE A 209 -18.77 -12.30 -29.47
C PHE A 209 -19.74 -11.66 -30.45
N THR A 210 -19.99 -10.38 -30.23
CA THR A 210 -20.79 -9.55 -31.10
C THR A 210 -19.97 -8.35 -31.59
N ASP A 211 -20.52 -7.59 -32.54
CA ASP A 211 -19.88 -6.33 -32.98
C ASP A 211 -19.76 -5.29 -31.87
N GLU A 212 -20.63 -5.36 -30.86
CA GLU A 212 -20.81 -4.32 -29.86
C GLU A 212 -20.43 -4.76 -28.43
N ALA A 213 -20.39 -6.06 -28.14
CA ALA A 213 -20.15 -6.56 -26.79
C ALA A 213 -19.59 -7.99 -26.76
N VAL A 214 -19.07 -8.38 -25.61
CA VAL A 214 -18.75 -9.76 -25.25
C VAL A 214 -19.73 -10.21 -24.16
N LEU A 215 -20.45 -11.31 -24.37
CA LEU A 215 -21.39 -11.88 -23.41
C LEU A 215 -20.82 -13.18 -22.86
N ILE A 216 -20.85 -13.32 -21.54
CA ILE A 216 -20.32 -14.47 -20.81
C ILE A 216 -21.51 -15.26 -20.27
N ASP A 217 -21.92 -16.31 -20.96
CA ASP A 217 -23.02 -17.17 -20.54
C ASP A 217 -22.52 -18.19 -19.51
N THR A 218 -22.97 -18.06 -18.28
CA THR A 218 -22.53 -18.91 -17.17
C THR A 218 -23.46 -20.11 -16.98
N ALA A 219 -22.88 -21.23 -16.53
CA ALA A 219 -23.70 -22.38 -16.14
C ALA A 219 -24.69 -22.00 -15.03
N GLY A 220 -25.95 -22.38 -15.20
CA GLY A 220 -27.00 -22.04 -14.22
C GLY A 220 -26.71 -22.53 -12.80
N ARG A 221 -25.98 -23.66 -12.66
CA ARG A 221 -25.55 -24.18 -11.36
C ARG A 221 -24.62 -23.25 -10.58
N TYR A 222 -23.88 -22.33 -11.25
CA TYR A 222 -23.05 -21.34 -10.55
C TYR A 222 -23.92 -20.30 -9.85
N THR A 223 -25.13 -20.07 -10.34
CA THR A 223 -26.11 -19.18 -9.70
C THR A 223 -26.76 -19.84 -8.50
N THR A 224 -27.34 -21.04 -8.67
CA THR A 224 -28.11 -21.74 -7.62
C THR A 224 -27.22 -22.49 -6.62
N GLN A 225 -26.15 -23.14 -7.10
CA GLN A 225 -25.21 -23.94 -6.29
C GLN A 225 -25.90 -25.06 -5.47
N ASP A 226 -26.91 -25.66 -6.02
CA ASP A 226 -27.76 -26.62 -5.28
C ASP A 226 -27.14 -28.02 -5.19
N SER A 227 -26.48 -28.49 -6.27
CA SER A 227 -26.04 -29.89 -6.39
C SER A 227 -24.61 -30.15 -5.87
N ARG A 228 -23.67 -29.17 -6.06
CA ARG A 228 -22.27 -29.27 -5.67
C ARG A 228 -21.75 -27.93 -5.17
N ARG A 229 -22.37 -27.42 -4.11
CA ARG A 229 -22.18 -26.06 -3.59
C ARG A 229 -20.72 -25.67 -3.43
N ALA A 230 -19.87 -26.54 -2.90
CA ALA A 230 -18.47 -26.25 -2.67
C ALA A 230 -17.67 -26.13 -3.99
N ILE A 231 -17.97 -26.97 -4.99
CA ILE A 231 -17.32 -26.94 -6.30
C ILE A 231 -17.79 -25.71 -7.07
N ASP A 232 -19.10 -25.56 -7.23
CA ASP A 232 -19.70 -24.48 -8.02
C ASP A 232 -19.35 -23.10 -7.45
N GLY A 233 -19.29 -22.96 -6.12
CA GLY A 233 -18.86 -21.73 -5.46
C GLY A 233 -17.38 -21.38 -5.70
N ARG A 234 -16.50 -22.39 -5.71
CA ARG A 234 -15.07 -22.17 -6.02
C ARG A 234 -14.86 -21.80 -7.48
N VAL A 235 -15.55 -22.47 -8.40
CA VAL A 235 -15.47 -22.16 -9.84
C VAL A 235 -16.02 -20.78 -10.12
N TRP A 236 -17.14 -20.39 -9.48
CA TRP A 236 -17.70 -19.05 -9.56
C TRP A 236 -16.71 -17.99 -9.09
N SER A 237 -16.15 -18.13 -7.88
CA SER A 237 -15.14 -17.20 -7.35
C SER A 237 -13.90 -17.14 -8.23
N GLY A 238 -13.42 -18.28 -8.71
CA GLY A 238 -12.29 -18.36 -9.63
C GLY A 238 -12.54 -17.68 -10.98
N LEU A 239 -13.75 -17.79 -11.54
CA LEU A 239 -14.14 -17.04 -12.74
C LEU A 239 -14.08 -15.53 -12.51
N LEU A 240 -14.60 -15.04 -11.37
CA LEU A 240 -14.54 -13.61 -11.02
C LEU A 240 -13.10 -13.13 -10.86
N ASP A 241 -12.23 -13.93 -10.25
CA ASP A 241 -10.81 -13.60 -10.10
C ASP A 241 -10.08 -13.59 -11.45
N LEU A 242 -10.38 -14.52 -12.36
CA LEU A 242 -9.85 -14.53 -13.72
C LEU A 242 -10.29 -13.29 -14.51
N LEU A 243 -11.55 -12.88 -14.42
CA LEU A 243 -12.03 -11.65 -15.06
C LEU A 243 -11.31 -10.42 -14.54
N LYS A 244 -11.06 -10.36 -13.23
CA LYS A 244 -10.32 -9.27 -12.59
C LYS A 244 -8.83 -9.28 -12.94
N GLU A 245 -8.21 -10.45 -13.08
CA GLU A 245 -6.80 -10.61 -13.50
C GLU A 245 -6.59 -10.04 -14.90
N HIS A 246 -7.46 -10.40 -15.86
CA HIS A 246 -7.32 -10.00 -17.26
C HIS A 246 -7.86 -8.60 -17.56
N ARG A 247 -8.90 -8.16 -16.83
CA ARG A 247 -9.50 -6.83 -16.96
C ARG A 247 -9.59 -6.10 -15.61
N PRO A 248 -8.46 -5.71 -15.01
CA PRO A 248 -8.44 -5.15 -13.65
C PRO A 248 -9.14 -3.80 -13.51
N ARG A 249 -9.38 -3.07 -14.62
CA ARG A 249 -10.06 -1.76 -14.60
C ARG A 249 -11.58 -1.90 -14.53
N GLN A 250 -12.12 -2.76 -15.37
CA GLN A 250 -13.54 -2.95 -15.57
C GLN A 250 -13.78 -4.40 -15.99
N PRO A 251 -13.74 -5.34 -15.00
CA PRO A 251 -13.87 -6.76 -15.27
C PRO A 251 -15.12 -7.09 -16.07
N VAL A 252 -16.25 -6.47 -15.71
CA VAL A 252 -17.52 -6.54 -16.43
C VAL A 252 -18.18 -5.17 -16.50
N ASN A 253 -19.04 -4.96 -17.51
CA ASN A 253 -19.76 -3.72 -17.73
C ASN A 253 -21.20 -3.77 -17.24
N GLY A 254 -21.73 -4.97 -17.01
CA GLY A 254 -23.09 -5.19 -16.51
C GLY A 254 -23.40 -6.66 -16.31
N VAL A 255 -24.54 -6.92 -15.73
CA VAL A 255 -25.07 -8.28 -15.48
C VAL A 255 -26.43 -8.41 -16.12
N LEU A 256 -26.61 -9.43 -16.93
CA LEU A 256 -27.90 -9.88 -17.44
C LEU A 256 -28.39 -11.00 -16.52
N LEU A 257 -29.36 -10.72 -15.69
CA LEU A 257 -29.95 -11.69 -14.77
C LEU A 257 -31.22 -12.27 -15.41
N THR A 258 -31.24 -13.57 -15.65
CA THR A 258 -32.41 -14.21 -16.27
C THR A 258 -33.24 -14.98 -15.26
N ILE A 259 -34.55 -14.80 -15.35
CA ILE A 259 -35.54 -15.58 -14.59
C ILE A 259 -36.64 -16.04 -15.56
N SER A 260 -37.10 -17.27 -15.42
CA SER A 260 -38.20 -17.81 -16.22
C SER A 260 -39.53 -17.40 -15.58
N LEU A 261 -40.45 -16.81 -16.37
CA LEU A 261 -41.79 -16.49 -15.90
C LEU A 261 -42.58 -17.74 -15.49
N THR A 262 -42.37 -18.85 -16.18
CA THR A 262 -43.02 -20.15 -15.82
C THR A 262 -42.52 -20.67 -14.46
N ASP A 263 -41.23 -20.54 -14.18
CA ASP A 263 -40.66 -20.92 -12.90
C ASP A 263 -41.19 -19.99 -11.79
N LEU A 264 -41.20 -18.68 -12.05
CA LEU A 264 -41.71 -17.68 -11.10
C LEU A 264 -43.20 -17.90 -10.75
N ALA A 265 -44.00 -18.33 -11.72
CA ALA A 265 -45.41 -18.69 -11.52
C ALA A 265 -45.59 -20.01 -10.76
N GLY A 266 -44.71 -20.97 -10.99
CA GLY A 266 -44.79 -22.29 -10.38
C GLY A 266 -44.25 -22.40 -8.96
N TRP A 267 -43.37 -21.44 -8.56
CA TRP A 267 -42.76 -21.46 -7.24
C TRP A 267 -43.73 -21.00 -6.13
N SER A 268 -43.61 -21.63 -4.97
CA SER A 268 -44.20 -21.12 -3.73
C SER A 268 -43.51 -19.80 -3.29
N ASP A 269 -44.13 -19.05 -2.38
CA ASP A 269 -43.57 -17.81 -1.82
C ASP A 269 -42.18 -18.05 -1.20
N ALA A 270 -42.01 -19.18 -0.49
CA ALA A 270 -40.75 -19.54 0.13
C ALA A 270 -39.64 -19.84 -0.92
N GLU A 271 -39.96 -20.50 -2.03
CA GLU A 271 -39.02 -20.78 -3.09
C GLU A 271 -38.62 -19.50 -3.82
N ARG A 272 -39.58 -18.60 -4.09
CA ARG A 272 -39.32 -17.25 -4.67
C ARG A 272 -38.38 -16.46 -3.80
N HIS A 273 -38.67 -16.39 -2.49
CA HIS A 273 -37.84 -15.67 -1.53
C HIS A 273 -36.42 -16.24 -1.42
N ASN A 274 -36.27 -17.56 -1.33
CA ASN A 274 -34.96 -18.22 -1.31
C ASN A 274 -34.16 -17.97 -2.60
N HIS A 275 -34.84 -17.96 -3.76
CA HIS A 275 -34.20 -17.65 -5.03
C HIS A 275 -33.73 -16.20 -5.08
N ALA A 276 -34.52 -15.26 -4.57
CA ALA A 276 -34.16 -13.85 -4.46
C ALA A 276 -32.96 -13.63 -3.54
N ILE A 277 -32.89 -14.31 -2.39
CA ILE A 277 -31.72 -14.29 -1.49
C ILE A 277 -30.47 -14.83 -2.22
N THR A 278 -30.63 -15.94 -2.97
CA THR A 278 -29.53 -16.52 -3.74
C THR A 278 -28.99 -15.54 -4.78
N ILE A 279 -29.87 -14.84 -5.50
CA ILE A 279 -29.51 -13.78 -6.44
C ILE A 279 -28.74 -12.66 -5.71
N ARG A 280 -29.27 -12.17 -4.60
CA ARG A 280 -28.64 -11.14 -3.78
C ARG A 280 -27.21 -11.56 -3.37
N GLN A 281 -27.06 -12.80 -2.89
CA GLN A 281 -25.75 -13.33 -2.52
C GLN A 281 -24.79 -13.36 -3.71
N ARG A 282 -25.19 -13.82 -4.89
CA ARG A 282 -24.32 -13.84 -6.09
C ARG A 282 -23.90 -12.44 -6.54
N LEU A 283 -24.81 -11.48 -6.50
CA LEU A 283 -24.51 -10.09 -6.82
C LEU A 283 -23.59 -9.45 -5.77
N GLY A 284 -23.75 -9.80 -4.48
CA GLY A 284 -22.86 -9.40 -3.39
C GLY A 284 -21.45 -9.94 -3.57
N GLU A 285 -21.31 -11.24 -3.89
CA GLU A 285 -20.02 -11.88 -4.19
C GLU A 285 -19.33 -11.25 -5.40
N LEU A 286 -20.06 -11.00 -6.48
CA LEU A 286 -19.55 -10.31 -7.66
C LEU A 286 -18.97 -8.95 -7.29
N ARG A 287 -19.70 -8.16 -6.49
CA ARG A 287 -19.24 -6.87 -6.01
C ARG A 287 -18.00 -6.98 -5.12
N ALA A 288 -17.99 -7.94 -4.18
CA ALA A 288 -16.88 -8.13 -3.26
C ALA A 288 -15.58 -8.53 -4.00
N HIS A 289 -15.67 -9.46 -4.97
CA HIS A 289 -14.53 -9.92 -5.76
C HIS A 289 -14.05 -8.85 -6.74
N LEU A 290 -14.95 -8.25 -7.51
CA LEU A 290 -14.57 -7.31 -8.58
C LEU A 290 -14.28 -5.89 -8.05
N GLY A 291 -14.91 -5.51 -6.94
CA GLY A 291 -14.75 -4.17 -6.34
C GLY A 291 -15.42 -3.05 -7.13
N ILE A 292 -16.41 -3.39 -7.94
CA ILE A 292 -17.17 -2.49 -8.81
C ILE A 292 -18.67 -2.62 -8.54
N ARG A 293 -19.42 -1.55 -8.81
CA ARG A 293 -20.88 -1.55 -8.84
C ARG A 293 -21.32 -1.59 -10.29
N VAL A 294 -21.96 -2.69 -10.69
CA VAL A 294 -22.38 -2.90 -12.07
C VAL A 294 -23.90 -2.77 -12.20
N PRO A 295 -24.40 -2.27 -13.34
CA PRO A 295 -25.83 -2.30 -13.66
C PRO A 295 -26.30 -3.74 -13.86
N VAL A 296 -27.48 -4.04 -13.33
CA VAL A 296 -28.16 -5.34 -13.47
C VAL A 296 -29.42 -5.14 -14.29
N TYR A 297 -29.59 -5.95 -15.31
CA TYR A 297 -30.78 -5.98 -16.18
C TYR A 297 -31.48 -7.31 -15.93
N LEU A 298 -32.71 -7.27 -15.39
CA LEU A 298 -33.50 -8.46 -15.15
C LEU A 298 -34.29 -8.83 -16.42
N LEU A 299 -33.99 -9.97 -16.99
CA LEU A 299 -34.67 -10.54 -18.15
C LEU A 299 -35.63 -11.64 -17.69
N CYS A 300 -36.91 -11.35 -17.76
CA CYS A 300 -38.00 -12.30 -17.55
C CYS A 300 -38.22 -13.06 -18.88
N THR A 301 -37.71 -14.28 -18.94
CA THR A 301 -37.72 -15.11 -20.16
C THR A 301 -38.95 -16.01 -20.21
N LYS A 302 -39.16 -16.69 -21.34
CA LYS A 302 -40.28 -17.62 -21.57
C LYS A 302 -41.67 -16.97 -21.41
N ALA A 303 -41.77 -15.69 -21.80
CA ALA A 303 -43.07 -15.01 -21.77
C ALA A 303 -44.11 -15.66 -22.72
N ASP A 304 -43.64 -16.31 -23.78
CA ASP A 304 -44.43 -17.11 -24.70
C ASP A 304 -45.16 -18.31 -24.07
N LEU A 305 -44.70 -18.77 -22.93
CA LEU A 305 -45.33 -19.86 -22.18
C LEU A 305 -46.44 -19.37 -21.20
N VAL A 306 -46.64 -18.04 -21.13
CA VAL A 306 -47.78 -17.47 -20.40
C VAL A 306 -49.01 -17.58 -21.34
N ASP A 307 -50.05 -18.25 -20.86
CA ASP A 307 -51.25 -18.43 -21.65
C ASP A 307 -51.81 -17.11 -22.19
N GLY A 308 -52.14 -17.09 -23.47
CA GLY A 308 -52.63 -15.89 -24.17
C GLY A 308 -51.53 -14.98 -24.73
N PHE A 309 -50.26 -15.15 -24.39
CA PHE A 309 -49.17 -14.34 -24.93
C PHE A 309 -49.09 -14.45 -26.44
N THR A 310 -48.99 -15.64 -27.01
CA THR A 310 -48.87 -15.85 -28.45
C THR A 310 -50.07 -15.27 -29.17
N THR A 311 -51.28 -15.54 -28.70
CA THR A 311 -52.50 -15.02 -29.28
C THR A 311 -52.56 -13.48 -29.26
N TYR A 312 -52.12 -12.89 -28.15
CA TYR A 312 -52.14 -11.43 -27.98
C TYR A 312 -51.10 -10.74 -28.87
N PHE A 313 -49.92 -11.32 -29.07
CA PHE A 313 -48.81 -10.73 -29.82
C PHE A 313 -48.58 -11.30 -31.23
N ASP A 314 -49.34 -12.32 -31.61
CA ASP A 314 -49.27 -12.94 -32.97
C ASP A 314 -49.45 -11.92 -34.14
N PRO A 315 -50.36 -10.97 -34.04
CA PRO A 315 -50.55 -9.96 -35.09
C PRO A 315 -49.41 -8.95 -35.24
N LEU A 316 -48.43 -8.91 -34.33
CA LEU A 316 -47.32 -7.99 -34.42
C LEU A 316 -46.42 -8.32 -35.62
N ASP A 317 -46.02 -7.30 -36.36
CA ASP A 317 -45.00 -7.44 -37.38
C ASP A 317 -43.60 -7.66 -36.78
N ARG A 318 -42.61 -7.93 -37.62
CA ARG A 318 -41.23 -8.19 -37.15
C ARG A 318 -40.61 -6.99 -36.42
N ALA A 319 -40.88 -5.75 -36.88
CA ALA A 319 -40.33 -4.55 -36.31
C ALA A 319 -40.97 -4.25 -34.92
N GLU A 320 -42.25 -4.54 -34.80
CA GLU A 320 -42.99 -4.42 -33.54
C GLU A 320 -42.53 -5.48 -32.51
N ARG A 321 -42.32 -6.74 -32.93
CA ARG A 321 -41.78 -7.80 -32.10
C ARG A 321 -40.35 -7.54 -31.63
N ALA A 322 -39.58 -6.77 -32.37
CA ALA A 322 -38.23 -6.38 -32.00
C ALA A 322 -38.19 -5.27 -30.93
N GLN A 323 -39.33 -4.56 -30.70
CA GLN A 323 -39.41 -3.50 -29.70
C GLN A 323 -39.10 -4.00 -28.29
N ILE A 324 -38.88 -3.05 -27.36
CA ILE A 324 -38.54 -3.35 -25.96
C ILE A 324 -39.83 -3.36 -25.13
N TRP A 325 -40.06 -4.46 -24.44
CA TRP A 325 -41.19 -4.60 -23.55
C TRP A 325 -40.73 -4.79 -22.10
N GLY A 326 -40.95 -3.77 -21.27
CA GLY A 326 -40.48 -3.81 -19.88
C GLY A 326 -40.44 -2.44 -19.22
N ILE A 327 -39.70 -2.36 -18.13
CA ILE A 327 -39.57 -1.22 -17.24
C ILE A 327 -38.10 -0.86 -17.16
N THR A 328 -37.74 0.43 -17.33
CA THR A 328 -36.37 0.93 -17.14
C THR A 328 -36.36 1.92 -15.98
N PHE A 329 -35.56 1.66 -14.96
CA PHE A 329 -35.43 2.50 -13.79
C PHE A 329 -34.46 3.66 -14.02
N PRO A 330 -34.68 4.85 -13.39
CA PRO A 330 -33.76 5.97 -13.48
C PRO A 330 -32.41 5.64 -12.79
N VAL A 331 -31.34 6.32 -13.23
CA VAL A 331 -29.98 6.11 -12.71
C VAL A 331 -29.76 6.71 -11.32
N GLU A 332 -30.66 7.55 -10.88
CA GLU A 332 -30.53 8.31 -9.64
C GLU A 332 -30.67 7.40 -8.40
N ASP A 333 -29.63 7.40 -7.55
CA ASP A 333 -29.61 6.71 -6.26
C ASP A 333 -30.49 7.44 -5.21
N VAL A 334 -31.73 7.79 -5.59
CA VAL A 334 -32.64 8.51 -4.67
C VAL A 334 -33.44 7.48 -3.90
N PRO A 335 -33.40 7.46 -2.56
CA PRO A 335 -34.37 6.70 -1.78
C PRO A 335 -35.79 7.10 -2.14
N PRO A 336 -36.75 6.17 -2.31
CA PRO A 336 -36.81 4.89 -1.63
C PRO A 336 -36.45 3.63 -2.46
N GLY A 337 -35.62 3.70 -3.48
CA GLY A 337 -35.14 2.53 -4.23
C GLY A 337 -36.06 2.10 -5.39
N PRO A 338 -35.67 1.03 -6.17
CA PRO A 338 -36.39 0.63 -7.37
C PRO A 338 -37.83 0.16 -7.11
N LEU A 339 -38.13 -0.42 -5.94
CA LEU A 339 -39.45 -0.90 -5.59
C LEU A 339 -40.50 0.22 -5.58
N ALA A 340 -40.15 1.41 -5.10
CA ALA A 340 -41.09 2.54 -5.03
C ALA A 340 -41.64 2.98 -6.40
N SER A 341 -40.84 2.87 -7.44
CA SER A 341 -41.27 3.19 -8.80
C SER A 341 -41.81 1.97 -9.56
N PHE A 342 -41.53 0.76 -9.07
CA PHE A 342 -41.91 -0.48 -9.74
C PHE A 342 -43.41 -0.61 -9.95
N HIS A 343 -44.20 -0.50 -8.87
CA HIS A 343 -45.66 -0.64 -8.92
C HIS A 343 -46.32 0.34 -9.91
N ALA A 344 -45.90 1.61 -9.89
CA ALA A 344 -46.44 2.62 -10.80
C ALA A 344 -46.09 2.32 -12.27
N GLN A 345 -44.86 1.87 -12.53
CA GLN A 345 -44.41 1.54 -13.87
C GLN A 345 -44.99 0.22 -14.38
N TYR A 346 -45.16 -0.78 -13.50
CA TYR A 346 -45.80 -2.04 -13.84
C TYR A 346 -47.27 -1.85 -14.16
N ALA A 347 -47.99 -1.07 -13.33
CA ALA A 347 -49.37 -0.65 -13.63
C ALA A 347 -49.49 0.10 -14.95
N ALA A 348 -48.53 0.95 -15.31
CA ALA A 348 -48.51 1.62 -16.63
C ALA A 348 -48.28 0.62 -17.79
N LEU A 349 -47.46 -0.43 -17.56
CA LEU A 349 -47.27 -1.50 -18.55
C LEU A 349 -48.58 -2.29 -18.76
N LEU A 350 -49.27 -2.66 -17.67
CA LEU A 350 -50.57 -3.34 -17.74
C LEU A 350 -51.62 -2.51 -18.48
N ARG A 351 -51.74 -1.20 -18.13
CA ARG A 351 -52.66 -0.31 -18.85
C ARG A 351 -52.43 -0.29 -20.34
N ARG A 352 -51.20 -0.30 -20.82
CA ARG A 352 -50.89 -0.35 -22.26
C ARG A 352 -51.36 -1.67 -22.89
N LEU A 353 -51.35 -2.77 -22.15
CA LEU A 353 -51.96 -4.02 -22.63
C LEU A 353 -53.48 -3.91 -22.69
N GLU A 354 -54.09 -3.34 -21.65
CA GLU A 354 -55.55 -3.13 -21.61
C GLU A 354 -56.04 -2.19 -22.72
N GLU A 355 -55.33 -1.09 -22.96
CA GLU A 355 -55.66 -0.12 -24.02
C GLU A 355 -55.66 -0.75 -25.41
N ARG A 356 -54.78 -1.72 -25.68
CA ARG A 356 -54.70 -2.45 -26.95
C ARG A 356 -55.62 -3.64 -27.05
N LEU A 357 -56.20 -4.06 -25.94
CA LEU A 357 -57.03 -5.28 -25.87
C LEU A 357 -58.26 -5.23 -26.78
N PRO A 358 -59.06 -4.15 -26.89
CA PRO A 358 -60.20 -4.10 -27.78
C PRO A 358 -59.86 -4.35 -29.25
N GLU A 359 -58.76 -3.77 -29.69
CA GLU A 359 -58.24 -3.98 -31.05
C GLU A 359 -57.83 -5.44 -31.28
N ARG A 360 -57.14 -6.06 -30.32
CA ARG A 360 -56.70 -7.46 -30.40
C ARG A 360 -57.89 -8.41 -30.44
N LEU A 361 -58.92 -8.18 -29.61
CA LEU A 361 -60.14 -8.96 -29.60
C LEU A 361 -60.92 -8.84 -30.93
N HIS A 362 -60.86 -7.68 -31.58
CA HIS A 362 -61.49 -7.47 -32.89
C HIS A 362 -60.76 -8.21 -34.00
N GLN A 363 -59.44 -8.30 -33.95
CA GLN A 363 -58.59 -8.94 -34.95
C GLN A 363 -58.63 -10.49 -34.89
N GLU A 364 -58.96 -11.07 -33.72
CA GLU A 364 -58.97 -12.51 -33.51
C GLU A 364 -60.34 -13.12 -33.77
N PRO A 365 -60.50 -13.94 -34.80
CA PRO A 365 -61.80 -14.54 -35.18
C PRO A 365 -62.15 -15.74 -34.30
N ASP A 366 -61.15 -16.47 -33.79
CA ASP A 366 -61.37 -17.71 -32.96
C ASP A 366 -61.83 -17.32 -31.57
N ILE A 367 -62.92 -17.92 -31.11
CA ILE A 367 -63.54 -17.61 -29.80
C ILE A 367 -62.62 -18.04 -28.64
N GLN A 368 -61.94 -19.20 -28.76
CA GLN A 368 -61.05 -19.69 -27.71
C GLN A 368 -59.81 -18.81 -27.60
N ARG A 369 -59.17 -18.55 -28.70
CA ARG A 369 -58.03 -17.62 -28.76
C ARG A 369 -58.40 -16.19 -28.31
N ARG A 370 -59.60 -15.72 -28.60
CA ARG A 370 -60.10 -14.42 -28.11
C ARG A 370 -60.24 -14.43 -26.60
N GLY A 371 -60.73 -15.56 -26.00
CA GLY A 371 -60.76 -15.74 -24.58
C GLY A 371 -59.37 -15.69 -23.91
N ASP A 372 -58.38 -16.32 -24.56
CA ASP A 372 -57.00 -16.33 -24.06
C ASP A 372 -56.38 -14.92 -24.16
N ALA A 373 -56.61 -14.21 -25.28
CA ALA A 373 -56.14 -12.84 -25.42
C ALA A 373 -56.80 -11.88 -24.40
N PHE A 374 -58.06 -12.09 -24.11
CA PHE A 374 -58.78 -11.34 -23.07
C PHE A 374 -58.23 -11.53 -21.67
N ALA A 375 -57.87 -12.78 -21.34
CA ALA A 375 -57.32 -13.12 -20.00
C ALA A 375 -55.85 -12.72 -19.84
N PHE A 376 -55.12 -12.46 -20.92
CA PHE A 376 -53.64 -12.23 -20.86
C PHE A 376 -53.26 -11.05 -19.98
N PRO A 377 -53.86 -9.83 -20.04
CA PRO A 377 -53.50 -8.74 -19.17
C PRO A 377 -53.69 -9.09 -17.68
N LEU A 378 -54.76 -9.82 -17.32
CA LEU A 378 -55.02 -10.29 -15.95
C LEU A 378 -53.94 -11.30 -15.48
N ARG A 379 -53.54 -12.21 -16.36
CA ARG A 379 -52.42 -13.16 -16.08
C ARG A 379 -51.11 -12.44 -15.86
N MET A 380 -50.86 -11.40 -16.64
CA MET A 380 -49.68 -10.56 -16.42
C MET A 380 -49.75 -9.77 -15.12
N ALA A 381 -50.94 -9.29 -14.70
CA ALA A 381 -51.13 -8.64 -13.42
C ALA A 381 -50.78 -9.55 -12.23
N ALA A 382 -51.03 -10.84 -12.34
CA ALA A 382 -50.67 -11.81 -11.31
C ALA A 382 -49.17 -11.92 -11.01
N PHE A 383 -48.29 -11.54 -11.96
CA PHE A 383 -46.86 -11.52 -11.74
C PHE A 383 -46.35 -10.31 -10.93
N GLU A 384 -47.17 -9.26 -10.74
CA GLU A 384 -46.75 -8.03 -10.07
C GLU A 384 -46.22 -8.31 -8.67
N ALA A 385 -46.96 -9.06 -7.84
CA ALA A 385 -46.60 -9.36 -6.46
C ALA A 385 -45.28 -10.20 -6.42
N ALA A 386 -45.13 -11.19 -7.28
CA ALA A 386 -43.96 -12.05 -7.33
C ALA A 386 -42.69 -11.30 -7.79
N LEU A 387 -42.84 -10.39 -8.76
CA LEU A 387 -41.74 -9.54 -9.23
C LEU A 387 -41.40 -8.47 -8.21
N ALA A 388 -42.38 -7.91 -7.48
CA ALA A 388 -42.15 -6.95 -6.40
C ALA A 388 -41.35 -7.57 -5.26
N ASP A 389 -41.74 -8.78 -4.78
CA ASP A 389 -41.01 -9.52 -3.77
C ASP A 389 -39.57 -9.84 -4.18
N LEU A 390 -39.36 -10.26 -5.43
CA LEU A 390 -38.04 -10.48 -6.00
C LEU A 390 -37.19 -9.19 -6.00
N VAL A 391 -37.78 -8.06 -6.41
CA VAL A 391 -37.08 -6.77 -6.46
C VAL A 391 -36.73 -6.29 -5.06
N ASP A 392 -37.67 -6.40 -4.13
CA ASP A 392 -37.45 -6.00 -2.75
C ASP A 392 -36.36 -6.82 -2.10
N THR A 393 -36.49 -8.15 -2.16
CA THR A 393 -35.52 -9.05 -1.54
C THR A 393 -34.12 -8.97 -2.17
N ALA A 394 -34.01 -8.91 -3.49
CA ALA A 394 -32.72 -8.95 -4.17
C ALA A 394 -32.04 -7.58 -4.31
N PHE A 395 -32.80 -6.48 -4.36
CA PHE A 395 -32.30 -5.16 -4.74
C PHE A 395 -32.60 -4.03 -3.74
N THR A 396 -33.20 -4.30 -2.58
CA THR A 396 -33.39 -3.28 -1.54
C THR A 396 -32.27 -3.33 -0.50
N ALA A 397 -31.86 -2.15 -0.01
CA ALA A 397 -30.77 -2.00 0.96
C ALA A 397 -31.17 -2.49 2.34
N GLU A 398 -30.36 -3.35 2.93
CA GLU A 398 -30.24 -3.44 4.38
C GLU A 398 -29.12 -2.50 4.85
N ALA A 399 -29.28 -1.87 6.01
CA ALA A 399 -28.66 -0.66 6.54
C ALA A 399 -27.16 -0.35 6.26
N GLU A 400 -26.33 -1.30 5.81
CA GLU A 400 -24.90 -1.09 5.52
C GLU A 400 -24.42 -1.65 4.17
N GLU A 401 -25.25 -2.38 3.42
CA GLU A 401 -24.85 -2.94 2.14
C GLU A 401 -25.20 -2.00 0.97
N ALA A 402 -24.23 -1.73 0.11
CA ALA A 402 -24.52 -1.00 -1.11
C ALA A 402 -25.25 -1.92 -2.10
N VAL A 403 -26.43 -1.49 -2.46
CA VAL A 403 -27.40 -2.17 -3.32
C VAL A 403 -26.85 -2.40 -4.73
N PRO A 404 -27.08 -3.56 -5.35
CA PRO A 404 -26.91 -3.74 -6.79
C PRO A 404 -27.75 -2.71 -7.57
N LEU A 405 -27.24 -2.18 -8.67
CA LEU A 405 -27.95 -1.18 -9.46
C LEU A 405 -28.90 -1.86 -10.45
N LEU A 406 -30.15 -2.09 -10.04
CA LEU A 406 -31.19 -2.57 -10.95
C LEU A 406 -31.53 -1.48 -11.98
N ARG A 407 -31.32 -1.77 -13.27
CA ARG A 407 -31.57 -0.84 -14.39
C ARG A 407 -32.92 -1.04 -15.05
N GLY A 408 -33.39 -2.25 -15.06
CA GLY A 408 -34.69 -2.52 -15.64
C GLY A 408 -35.12 -3.97 -15.52
N ILE A 409 -36.41 -4.19 -15.78
CA ILE A 409 -37.05 -5.49 -15.84
C ILE A 409 -37.67 -5.61 -17.22
N TYR A 410 -37.23 -6.59 -17.99
CA TYR A 410 -37.64 -6.77 -19.40
C TYR A 410 -38.25 -8.15 -19.60
N LEU A 411 -39.40 -8.17 -20.25
CA LEU A 411 -40.16 -9.36 -20.57
C LEU A 411 -39.76 -9.80 -21.98
N THR A 412 -39.28 -11.02 -22.11
CA THR A 412 -38.74 -11.52 -23.40
C THR A 412 -39.21 -12.92 -23.68
N SER A 413 -39.31 -13.22 -24.95
CA SER A 413 -39.53 -14.61 -25.41
C SER A 413 -38.58 -14.95 -26.53
N ALA A 414 -38.07 -16.18 -26.51
CA ALA A 414 -37.28 -16.77 -27.57
C ALA A 414 -37.66 -18.27 -27.67
N THR A 415 -38.45 -18.59 -28.64
CA THR A 415 -38.88 -19.97 -28.90
C THR A 415 -37.73 -20.76 -29.48
N GLN A 416 -37.51 -21.97 -28.97
CA GLN A 416 -36.61 -22.91 -29.62
C GLN A 416 -37.24 -23.39 -30.93
N PRO A 417 -36.46 -23.60 -32.02
CA PRO A 417 -36.97 -24.25 -33.20
C PRO A 417 -37.56 -25.61 -32.80
N GLY A 418 -38.87 -25.75 -33.02
CA GLY A 418 -39.57 -26.99 -32.69
C GLY A 418 -39.02 -28.15 -33.50
N ALA A 419 -39.29 -29.39 -33.02
CA ALA A 419 -38.89 -30.61 -33.73
C ALA A 419 -39.46 -30.78 -35.15
N SER A 420 -40.36 -29.88 -35.61
CA SER A 420 -40.85 -29.76 -36.96
C SER A 420 -40.17 -28.58 -37.64
N ALA A 421 -39.47 -28.85 -38.75
CA ALA A 421 -38.71 -27.85 -39.55
C ALA A 421 -39.53 -26.68 -40.15
N GLU A 422 -40.81 -26.61 -39.88
CA GLU A 422 -41.74 -25.67 -40.51
C GLU A 422 -42.05 -24.41 -39.69
N SER A 423 -41.66 -24.32 -38.40
CA SER A 423 -41.90 -23.13 -37.60
C SER A 423 -40.59 -22.41 -37.31
N PRO A 424 -40.31 -21.27 -37.97
CA PRO A 424 -39.12 -20.48 -37.69
C PRO A 424 -39.16 -20.00 -36.23
N ALA A 425 -38.01 -20.06 -35.53
CA ALA A 425 -37.86 -19.51 -34.19
C ALA A 425 -38.36 -18.07 -34.14
N GLN A 426 -39.36 -17.82 -33.32
CA GLN A 426 -39.90 -16.47 -33.13
C GLN A 426 -39.32 -15.86 -31.86
N THR A 427 -38.81 -14.64 -32.01
CA THR A 427 -38.28 -13.86 -30.91
C THR A 427 -39.14 -12.64 -30.67
N PHE A 428 -39.50 -12.40 -29.42
CA PHE A 428 -40.28 -11.24 -29.01
C PHE A 428 -39.50 -10.41 -28.00
N PHE A 429 -39.40 -9.12 -28.23
CA PHE A 429 -38.94 -8.08 -27.32
C PHE A 429 -37.46 -8.19 -26.88
N LEU A 430 -36.61 -8.85 -27.65
CA LEU A 430 -35.22 -9.09 -27.32
C LEU A 430 -34.23 -8.45 -28.31
N GLU A 431 -34.54 -8.38 -29.59
CA GLU A 431 -33.59 -7.98 -30.67
C GLU A 431 -33.02 -6.56 -30.44
N ARG A 432 -33.84 -5.61 -30.01
CA ARG A 432 -33.44 -4.20 -29.76
C ARG A 432 -33.02 -3.95 -28.31
N LEU A 433 -33.34 -4.86 -27.38
CA LEU A 433 -33.05 -4.67 -25.95
C LEU A 433 -31.56 -4.50 -25.67
N LEU A 434 -30.74 -5.41 -26.19
CA LEU A 434 -29.30 -5.38 -25.92
C LEU A 434 -28.60 -4.19 -26.60
N PRO A 435 -28.81 -3.91 -27.92
CA PRO A 435 -28.15 -2.81 -28.61
C PRO A 435 -28.64 -1.41 -28.16
N GLU A 436 -29.92 -1.26 -27.84
CA GLU A 436 -30.49 0.07 -27.57
C GLU A 436 -30.50 0.43 -26.05
N VAL A 437 -30.54 -0.54 -25.15
CA VAL A 437 -30.59 -0.27 -23.71
C VAL A 437 -29.32 -0.72 -23.01
N VAL A 438 -28.92 -1.97 -23.18
CA VAL A 438 -27.84 -2.55 -22.37
C VAL A 438 -26.46 -2.05 -22.80
N PHE A 439 -26.15 -2.09 -24.09
CA PHE A 439 -24.80 -1.73 -24.58
C PHE A 439 -24.49 -0.23 -24.48
N PRO A 440 -25.40 0.71 -24.71
CA PRO A 440 -25.15 2.12 -24.51
C PRO A 440 -24.84 2.50 -23.07
N GLU A 441 -25.32 1.72 -22.11
CA GLU A 441 -25.08 1.90 -20.68
C GLU A 441 -23.75 1.28 -20.17
N ALA A 442 -22.92 0.75 -21.07
CA ALA A 442 -21.65 0.09 -20.74
C ALA A 442 -20.70 0.91 -19.84
N ASN A 443 -20.82 2.24 -19.90
CA ASN A 443 -20.00 3.18 -19.13
C ASN A 443 -20.61 3.55 -17.77
N MET A 444 -21.74 2.96 -17.37
CA MET A 444 -22.38 3.21 -16.07
C MET A 444 -21.71 2.49 -14.91
N VAL A 445 -20.75 1.62 -15.18
CA VAL A 445 -19.99 0.93 -14.13
C VAL A 445 -19.32 1.95 -13.22
N GLY A 446 -19.79 2.05 -12.01
CA GLY A 446 -19.23 2.91 -10.99
C GLY A 446 -18.20 2.17 -10.14
N VAL A 447 -17.02 2.78 -9.93
CA VAL A 447 -16.13 2.32 -8.87
C VAL A 447 -16.82 2.57 -7.53
N ASP A 448 -16.81 1.59 -6.64
CA ASP A 448 -17.41 1.75 -5.33
C ASP A 448 -16.68 2.87 -4.56
N ARG A 449 -17.34 4.00 -4.40
CA ARG A 449 -16.78 5.22 -3.78
C ARG A 449 -16.31 4.98 -2.34
N ALA A 450 -16.87 3.99 -1.63
CA ALA A 450 -16.45 3.67 -0.27
C ALA A 450 -15.11 2.91 -0.27
N LEU A 451 -14.97 1.92 -1.15
CA LEU A 451 -13.72 1.18 -1.34
C LEU A 451 -12.60 2.08 -1.89
N GLU A 452 -12.93 2.97 -2.84
CA GLU A 452 -11.96 3.93 -3.39
C GLU A 452 -11.51 4.93 -2.33
N ARG A 453 -12.42 5.47 -1.51
CA ARG A 453 -12.08 6.36 -0.39
C ARG A 453 -11.22 5.66 0.67
N ALA A 454 -11.50 4.40 0.98
CA ALA A 454 -10.70 3.60 1.90
C ALA A 454 -9.29 3.31 1.35
N ARG A 455 -9.18 3.00 0.05
CA ARG A 455 -7.88 2.84 -0.64
C ARG A 455 -7.11 4.15 -0.68
N ARG A 456 -7.74 5.25 -1.08
CA ARG A 456 -7.12 6.58 -1.14
C ARG A 456 -6.64 7.04 0.24
N ARG A 457 -7.43 6.84 1.30
CA ARG A 457 -7.00 7.13 2.67
C ARG A 457 -5.74 6.33 3.05
N ARG A 458 -5.70 5.03 2.79
CA ARG A 458 -4.51 4.19 3.05
C ARG A 458 -3.28 4.67 2.30
N HIS A 459 -3.41 5.07 1.05
CA HIS A 459 -2.30 5.64 0.27
C HIS A 459 -1.83 6.99 0.81
N VAL A 460 -2.74 7.88 1.18
CA VAL A 460 -2.40 9.18 1.78
C VAL A 460 -1.67 8.99 3.12
N TRP A 461 -2.14 8.07 3.98
CA TRP A 461 -1.47 7.75 5.23
C TRP A 461 -0.09 7.11 5.02
N ALA A 462 0.05 6.21 4.05
CA ALA A 462 1.34 5.61 3.71
C ALA A 462 2.34 6.65 3.21
N LEU A 463 1.94 7.52 2.28
CA LEU A 463 2.77 8.62 1.77
C LEU A 463 3.11 9.63 2.86
N GLY A 464 2.13 10.03 3.67
CA GLY A 464 2.32 10.94 4.80
C GLY A 464 3.28 10.36 5.84
N GLY A 465 3.14 9.09 6.19
CA GLY A 465 4.03 8.37 7.10
C GLY A 465 5.48 8.30 6.58
N THR A 466 5.64 8.00 5.30
CA THR A 466 6.98 7.95 4.67
C THR A 466 7.64 9.33 4.63
N ALA A 467 6.88 10.37 4.28
CA ALA A 467 7.37 11.75 4.26
C ALA A 467 7.76 12.23 5.67
N ALA A 468 6.94 11.93 6.69
CA ALA A 468 7.24 12.25 8.09
C ALA A 468 8.50 11.51 8.58
N ALA A 469 8.65 10.23 8.27
CA ALA A 469 9.86 9.47 8.60
C ALA A 469 11.11 10.04 7.93
N GLY A 470 11.03 10.41 6.65
CA GLY A 470 12.11 11.08 5.91
C GLY A 470 12.49 12.43 6.53
N LEU A 471 11.50 13.24 6.93
CA LEU A 471 11.74 14.50 7.61
C LEU A 471 12.43 14.32 8.96
N LEU A 472 11.95 13.35 9.78
CA LEU A 472 12.56 13.05 11.08
C LEU A 472 14.00 12.58 10.94
N LEU A 473 14.30 11.70 9.97
CA LEU A 473 15.67 11.27 9.68
C LEU A 473 16.55 12.43 9.21
N GLY A 474 16.02 13.31 8.37
CA GLY A 474 16.72 14.51 7.92
C GLY A 474 17.04 15.46 9.08
N LEU A 475 16.09 15.70 9.97
CA LEU A 475 16.30 16.53 11.17
C LEU A 475 17.32 15.89 12.12
N ALA A 476 17.25 14.56 12.34
CA ALA A 476 18.23 13.84 13.15
C ALA A 476 19.65 13.92 12.54
N GLY A 477 19.76 13.75 11.21
CA GLY A 477 21.04 13.93 10.51
C GLY A 477 21.60 15.34 10.63
N LEU A 478 20.76 16.36 10.48
CA LEU A 478 21.16 17.75 10.59
C LEU A 478 21.59 18.12 12.04
N SER A 479 20.87 17.63 13.05
CA SER A 479 21.22 17.83 14.44
C SER A 479 22.56 17.16 14.80
N SER A 480 22.77 15.93 14.32
CA SER A 480 24.05 15.20 14.50
C SER A 480 25.21 15.92 13.79
N HIS A 481 24.98 16.42 12.57
CA HIS A 481 26.01 17.20 11.85
C HIS A 481 26.45 18.44 12.63
N ARG A 482 25.48 19.26 13.10
CA ARG A 482 25.78 20.43 13.91
C ARG A 482 26.50 20.11 15.21
N ALA A 483 26.13 19.02 15.87
CA ALA A 483 26.78 18.56 17.08
C ALA A 483 28.25 18.15 16.81
N ASN A 484 28.51 17.48 15.69
CA ASN A 484 29.86 17.09 15.29
C ASN A 484 30.73 18.32 14.90
N GLU A 485 30.17 19.29 14.19
CA GLU A 485 30.87 20.55 13.88
C GLU A 485 31.26 21.30 15.16
N ALA A 486 30.31 21.40 16.11
CA ALA A 486 30.57 22.00 17.40
C ALA A 486 31.65 21.25 18.22
N LEU A 487 31.66 19.93 18.14
CA LEU A 487 32.69 19.11 18.80
C LEU A 487 34.06 19.34 18.17
N LEU A 488 34.16 19.36 16.84
CA LEU A 488 35.43 19.62 16.14
C LEU A 488 35.96 21.03 16.44
N ALA A 489 35.13 22.07 16.41
CA ALA A 489 35.53 23.40 16.72
C ALA A 489 36.04 23.53 18.19
N ARG A 490 35.38 22.86 19.16
CA ARG A 490 35.85 22.78 20.53
C ARG A 490 37.19 22.03 20.64
N ALA A 491 37.34 20.94 19.88
CA ALA A 491 38.57 20.18 19.89
C ALA A 491 39.75 20.98 19.30
N GLU A 492 39.57 21.66 18.19
CA GLU A 492 40.59 22.53 17.59
C GLU A 492 41.02 23.65 18.56
N ALA A 493 40.07 24.34 19.20
CA ALA A 493 40.37 25.36 20.17
C ALA A 493 41.12 24.81 21.40
N ALA A 494 40.69 23.64 21.92
CA ALA A 494 41.32 23.03 23.07
C ALA A 494 42.75 22.49 22.76
N VAL A 495 42.96 21.94 21.56
CA VAL A 495 44.28 21.50 21.08
C VAL A 495 45.23 22.70 20.98
N ALA A 496 44.77 23.82 20.39
CA ALA A 496 45.60 25.04 20.30
C ALA A 496 46.07 25.55 21.70
N VAL A 497 45.15 25.49 22.69
CA VAL A 497 45.52 25.83 24.09
C VAL A 497 46.51 24.84 24.66
N ALA A 498 46.29 23.53 24.43
CA ALA A 498 47.20 22.50 24.91
C ALA A 498 48.62 22.60 24.27
N GLU A 499 48.68 22.88 22.97
CA GLU A 499 49.95 23.12 22.27
C GLU A 499 50.72 24.33 22.84
N GLU A 500 50.04 25.43 23.08
CA GLU A 500 50.67 26.62 23.67
C GLU A 500 51.21 26.34 25.08
N ARG A 501 50.47 25.60 25.90
CA ARG A 501 50.92 25.20 27.23
C ARG A 501 52.12 24.19 27.19
N LEU A 502 52.13 23.32 26.20
CA LEU A 502 53.24 22.39 25.99
C LEU A 502 54.48 23.12 25.46
N ARG A 503 54.37 24.14 24.61
CA ARG A 503 55.48 24.94 24.13
C ARG A 503 56.24 25.62 25.25
N VAL A 504 55.54 26.06 26.28
CA VAL A 504 56.18 26.63 27.47
C VAL A 504 57.09 25.65 28.15
N LEU A 505 56.76 24.32 28.09
CA LEU A 505 57.59 23.27 28.65
C LEU A 505 58.79 22.90 27.75
N ASP A 506 58.68 23.13 26.46
CA ASP A 506 59.70 22.77 25.44
C ASP A 506 60.66 23.93 25.12
N THR A 507 60.60 25.03 25.89
CA THR A 507 61.55 26.12 25.74
C THR A 507 63.00 25.61 26.03
N PRO A 508 63.98 25.87 25.17
CA PRO A 508 65.33 25.31 25.32
C PRO A 508 65.94 25.69 26.68
N PRO A 509 66.57 24.78 27.38
CA PRO A 509 66.98 23.43 26.96
C PRO A 509 66.00 22.30 27.45
N ARG A 510 64.75 22.55 27.76
CA ARG A 510 63.85 21.57 28.39
C ARG A 510 63.16 20.72 27.30
N SER A 511 63.40 19.45 27.31
CA SER A 511 62.66 18.43 26.54
C SER A 511 61.59 17.77 27.41
N LEU A 512 60.42 17.51 26.85
CA LEU A 512 59.37 16.72 27.55
C LEU A 512 59.82 15.27 27.83
N THR A 513 60.86 14.78 27.16
CA THR A 513 61.42 13.45 27.35
C THR A 513 62.57 13.45 28.36
N ARG A 514 63.11 14.64 28.79
CA ARG A 514 64.18 14.77 29.75
C ARG A 514 63.73 15.68 30.85
N VAL A 515 63.35 15.13 31.99
CA VAL A 515 62.84 15.85 33.13
C VAL A 515 64.02 16.13 34.06
N GLU A 516 64.49 17.38 34.12
CA GLU A 516 65.63 17.80 34.90
C GLU A 516 65.22 18.49 36.23
N ASP A 517 63.96 18.94 36.37
CA ASP A 517 63.44 19.59 37.56
C ASP A 517 62.25 18.82 38.16
N SER A 518 62.06 19.04 39.50
CA SER A 518 60.95 18.45 40.24
C SER A 518 59.76 19.38 40.44
N ASP A 519 59.70 20.52 39.70
CA ASP A 519 58.65 21.50 39.85
C ASP A 519 57.34 21.03 39.15
N PHE A 520 56.38 20.65 39.96
CA PHE A 520 55.05 20.20 39.52
C PHE A 520 54.19 21.34 38.97
N LEU A 521 54.40 22.60 39.45
CA LEU A 521 53.66 23.74 39.00
C LEU A 521 53.94 24.07 37.53
N ALA A 522 55.13 23.77 37.03
CA ALA A 522 55.50 24.06 35.65
C ALA A 522 54.69 23.18 34.66
N VAL A 523 54.33 21.96 35.04
CA VAL A 523 53.63 21.01 34.16
C VAL A 523 52.13 20.98 34.35
N LEU A 524 51.62 21.48 35.48
CA LEU A 524 50.21 21.43 35.80
C LEU A 524 49.31 22.07 34.74
N PRO A 525 49.57 23.28 34.19
CA PRO A 525 48.73 23.89 33.20
C PRO A 525 48.65 23.11 31.88
N ALA A 526 49.68 22.36 31.53
CA ALA A 526 49.71 21.50 30.34
C ALA A 526 48.93 20.21 30.58
N LEU A 527 49.05 19.60 31.76
CA LEU A 527 48.27 18.41 32.11
C LEU A 527 46.78 18.71 32.20
N ASP A 528 46.41 19.89 32.80
CA ASP A 528 45.03 20.36 32.86
C ASP A 528 44.43 20.55 31.48
N ALA A 529 45.19 21.21 30.56
CA ALA A 529 44.75 21.44 29.22
C ALA A 529 44.54 20.12 28.45
N LEU A 530 45.41 19.12 28.62
CA LEU A 530 45.29 17.81 28.00
C LEU A 530 44.14 17.00 28.60
N ARG A 531 43.90 17.10 29.91
CA ARG A 531 42.77 16.46 30.61
C ARG A 531 41.43 17.02 30.14
N ALA A 532 41.37 18.31 29.81
CA ALA A 532 40.18 19.05 29.40
C ALA A 532 39.85 18.89 27.90
N LEU A 533 40.61 18.11 27.13
CA LEU A 533 40.34 17.91 25.72
C LEU A 533 38.92 17.30 25.52
N PRO A 534 38.11 17.87 24.61
CA PRO A 534 36.73 17.44 24.35
C PRO A 534 36.62 15.96 23.99
N ALA A 535 35.58 15.33 24.48
CA ALA A 535 35.34 13.88 24.36
C ALA A 535 36.49 13.00 24.88
N GLY A 536 37.51 13.60 25.53
CA GLY A 536 38.68 12.93 26.09
C GLY A 536 38.42 12.30 27.46
N TRP A 537 39.41 12.46 28.36
CA TRP A 537 39.41 11.81 29.67
C TRP A 537 38.21 12.18 30.56
N THR A 538 37.86 13.45 30.65
CA THR A 538 36.78 13.97 31.50
C THR A 538 35.41 13.60 30.97
N GLU A 539 35.21 13.58 29.63
CA GLU A 539 33.95 13.32 28.96
C GLU A 539 33.78 11.86 28.48
N ARG A 540 34.68 10.93 28.90
CA ARG A 540 34.69 9.54 28.42
C ARG A 540 33.42 8.76 28.76
N ALA A 541 32.74 9.09 29.84
CA ALA A 541 31.47 8.47 30.25
C ALA A 541 30.32 8.92 29.33
N GLU A 542 30.27 10.20 28.99
CA GLU A 542 29.26 10.78 28.08
C GLU A 542 29.44 10.29 26.65
N ARG A 543 30.70 10.12 26.21
CA ARG A 543 31.04 9.54 24.92
C ARG A 543 30.42 8.16 24.73
N ARG A 544 30.46 7.30 25.77
CA ARG A 544 29.86 5.94 25.73
C ARG A 544 28.33 5.95 25.80
N ALA A 545 27.74 6.95 26.46
CA ALA A 545 26.29 7.08 26.61
C ALA A 545 25.57 7.65 25.39
N SER A 546 26.27 8.14 24.39
CA SER A 546 25.71 8.75 23.17
C SER A 546 25.17 7.71 22.16
N LEU A 547 24.36 6.74 22.63
CA LEU A 547 23.56 5.83 21.78
C LEU A 547 22.49 6.57 20.98
N LEU A 548 22.14 7.81 21.36
CA LEU A 548 21.18 8.67 20.64
C LEU A 548 21.73 9.25 19.32
N GLY A 549 23.04 9.10 19.06
CA GLY A 549 23.66 9.59 17.80
C GLY A 549 23.50 8.67 16.59
N PHE A 550 22.74 7.57 16.67
CA PHE A 550 22.55 6.61 15.57
C PHE A 550 23.87 6.17 14.88
N GLY A 551 24.98 6.12 15.62
CA GLY A 551 26.31 5.83 15.06
C GLY A 551 26.93 6.97 14.23
N LEU A 552 26.33 8.15 14.19
CA LEU A 552 26.81 9.31 13.43
C LEU A 552 27.70 10.23 14.27
N SER A 553 27.81 10.02 15.58
CA SER A 553 28.67 10.82 16.48
C SER A 553 30.16 10.54 16.19
N GLN A 554 30.95 11.62 16.03
CA GLN A 554 32.40 11.56 15.87
C GLN A 554 33.14 11.58 17.23
N GLY A 555 32.40 11.50 18.34
CA GLY A 555 32.96 11.58 19.70
C GLY A 555 34.06 10.55 19.99
N GLU A 556 33.95 9.31 19.49
CA GLU A 556 35.01 8.31 19.66
C GLU A 556 36.27 8.62 18.85
N ARG A 557 36.10 9.13 17.61
CA ARG A 557 37.23 9.48 16.74
C ARG A 557 38.07 10.63 17.27
N VAL A 558 37.44 11.58 17.96
CA VAL A 558 38.12 12.71 18.59
C VAL A 558 38.61 12.34 19.97
N GLY A 559 37.81 11.64 20.75
CA GLY A 559 38.03 11.38 22.15
C GLY A 559 39.07 10.30 22.48
N LEU A 560 39.19 9.26 21.66
CA LEU A 560 40.21 8.21 21.89
C LEU A 560 41.63 8.74 21.74
N PRO A 561 41.97 9.50 20.67
CA PRO A 561 43.30 10.14 20.59
C PRO A 561 43.53 11.15 21.71
N ALA A 562 42.55 11.94 22.09
CA ALA A 562 42.66 12.91 23.16
C ALA A 562 42.97 12.23 24.51
N GLU A 563 42.28 11.15 24.81
CA GLU A 563 42.53 10.31 26.02
C GLU A 563 43.93 9.71 25.98
N ASP A 564 44.38 9.23 24.81
CA ASP A 564 45.68 8.59 24.67
C ASP A 564 46.85 9.59 24.81
N VAL A 565 46.70 10.81 24.30
CA VAL A 565 47.67 11.88 24.51
C VAL A 565 47.79 12.24 25.99
N TYR A 566 46.66 12.38 26.68
CA TYR A 566 46.69 12.65 28.14
C TYR A 566 47.34 11.52 28.92
N ARG A 567 47.02 10.26 28.65
CA ARG A 567 47.65 9.08 29.28
C ARG A 567 49.19 9.05 29.03
N ARG A 568 49.61 9.39 27.82
CA ARG A 568 51.05 9.51 27.51
C ARG A 568 51.70 10.62 28.34
N ALA A 569 51.09 11.80 28.42
CA ALA A 569 51.61 12.93 29.21
C ALA A 569 51.72 12.55 30.72
N LEU A 570 50.72 11.85 31.26
CA LEU A 570 50.78 11.35 32.64
C LEU A 570 51.98 10.42 32.85
N ARG A 571 52.29 9.54 31.90
CA ARG A 571 53.42 8.60 32.03
C ARG A 571 54.77 9.26 31.72
N SER A 572 54.87 10.08 30.69
CA SER A 572 56.15 10.63 30.26
C SER A 572 56.54 11.91 30.99
N VAL A 573 55.57 12.73 31.37
CA VAL A 573 55.84 14.03 32.03
C VAL A 573 55.61 13.96 33.53
N PHE A 574 54.39 13.54 33.95
CA PHE A 574 54.04 13.59 35.38
C PHE A 574 54.70 12.51 36.21
N LEU A 575 54.68 11.25 35.78
CA LEU A 575 55.37 10.16 36.47
C LEU A 575 56.86 10.38 36.58
N SER A 576 57.51 10.87 35.50
CA SER A 576 58.94 11.19 35.54
C SER A 576 59.30 12.24 36.58
N ARG A 577 58.44 13.24 36.77
CA ARG A 577 58.63 14.21 37.84
C ARG A 577 58.43 13.64 39.25
N ILE A 578 57.48 12.70 39.42
CA ILE A 578 57.31 11.97 40.68
C ILE A 578 58.57 11.17 40.98
N VAL A 579 59.14 10.47 40.00
CA VAL A 579 60.36 9.70 40.13
C VAL A 579 61.55 10.59 40.54
N LEU A 580 61.77 11.70 39.77
CA LEU A 580 62.84 12.65 40.11
C LEU A 580 62.68 13.24 41.54
N ARG A 581 61.47 13.55 41.93
CA ARG A 581 61.19 14.06 43.28
C ARG A 581 61.49 13.06 44.34
N LEU A 582 61.14 11.81 44.16
CA LEU A 582 61.50 10.70 45.05
C LEU A 582 63.03 10.53 45.18
N GLU A 583 63.71 10.54 44.03
CA GLU A 583 65.17 10.46 44.01
C GLU A 583 65.84 11.67 44.71
N GLU A 584 65.31 12.87 44.50
CA GLU A 584 65.78 14.06 45.23
C GLU A 584 65.63 13.89 46.77
N GLN A 585 64.47 13.41 47.23
CA GLN A 585 64.24 13.16 48.63
C GLN A 585 65.18 12.04 49.18
N LEU A 586 65.43 11.02 48.33
CA LEU A 586 66.40 9.96 48.74
C LEU A 586 67.85 10.46 48.79
N ARG A 587 68.19 11.50 47.93
CA ARG A 587 69.55 12.07 47.92
C ARG A 587 69.75 13.12 49.05
N THR A 588 68.69 13.82 49.48
CA THR A 588 68.79 14.95 50.39
C THR A 588 68.20 14.70 51.77
N GLY A 589 67.36 13.68 51.92
CA GLY A 589 66.55 13.41 53.11
C GLY A 589 67.31 12.75 54.32
N TRP A 590 68.60 12.69 54.24
CA TRP A 590 69.47 11.99 55.22
C TRP A 590 69.23 12.35 56.71
N ALA A 591 68.79 13.57 56.99
CA ALA A 591 68.50 14.04 58.33
C ALA A 591 67.14 13.57 58.91
N ARG A 592 66.33 12.89 58.12
CA ARG A 592 64.93 12.48 58.45
C ARG A 592 64.72 11.03 58.08
N PRO A 593 65.11 10.08 58.93
CA PRO A 593 65.08 8.64 58.61
C PRO A 593 63.65 8.12 58.29
N ASP A 594 62.61 8.67 58.89
CA ASP A 594 61.23 8.26 58.67
C ASP A 594 60.75 8.68 57.28
N LEU A 595 61.03 9.93 56.85
CA LEU A 595 60.76 10.38 55.51
C LEU A 595 61.54 9.60 54.46
N LEU A 596 62.79 9.27 54.76
CA LEU A 596 63.66 8.50 53.90
C LEU A 596 63.09 7.07 53.66
N ARG A 597 62.59 6.40 54.74
CA ARG A 597 61.92 5.10 54.62
C ARG A 597 60.65 5.19 53.78
N GLN A 598 59.78 6.22 53.99
CA GLN A 598 58.54 6.41 53.24
C GLN A 598 58.87 6.68 51.80
N SER A 599 59.85 7.50 51.49
CA SER A 599 60.26 7.80 50.09
C SER A 599 60.85 6.56 49.41
N LEU A 600 61.64 5.78 50.10
CA LEU A 600 62.15 4.52 49.56
C LEU A 600 61.04 3.51 49.26
N ARG A 601 60.04 3.41 50.09
CA ARG A 601 58.89 2.54 49.87
C ARG A 601 58.08 3.01 48.62
N ALA A 602 57.77 4.29 48.53
CA ALA A 602 57.10 4.86 47.38
C ALA A 602 57.90 4.63 46.08
N TYR A 603 59.22 4.78 46.14
CA TYR A 603 60.12 4.53 45.01
C TYR A 603 60.18 3.04 44.63
N ALA A 604 60.14 2.13 45.58
CA ALA A 604 60.09 0.69 45.35
C ALA A 604 58.77 0.24 44.71
N MET A 605 57.66 0.85 45.12
CA MET A 605 56.34 0.62 44.49
C MET A 605 56.35 1.06 43.03
N ILE A 606 56.84 2.26 42.68
CA ILE A 606 56.92 2.73 41.31
C ILE A 606 57.90 1.88 40.49
N GLY A 607 58.95 1.39 41.15
CA GLY A 607 59.94 0.49 40.54
C GLY A 607 59.46 -0.98 40.38
N GLY A 608 58.28 -1.31 40.85
CA GLY A 608 57.70 -2.67 40.76
C GLY A 608 58.33 -3.68 41.68
N ARG A 609 59.09 -3.25 42.70
CA ARG A 609 59.69 -4.10 43.78
C ARG A 609 58.71 -4.44 44.88
N GLU A 610 57.75 -3.56 45.09
CA GLU A 610 56.64 -3.77 46.01
C GLU A 610 55.30 -3.58 45.19
N PRO A 611 54.21 -4.24 45.62
CA PRO A 611 52.89 -3.99 45.02
C PRO A 611 52.53 -2.51 45.12
N LEU A 612 52.02 -1.95 44.07
CA LEU A 612 51.57 -0.55 44.04
C LEU A 612 50.33 -0.41 44.96
N ASP A 613 50.50 0.34 46.03
CA ASP A 613 49.39 0.79 46.87
C ASP A 613 49.09 2.25 46.55
N PRO A 614 47.97 2.53 45.85
CA PRO A 614 47.59 3.88 45.46
C PRO A 614 47.44 4.85 46.64
N ALA A 615 46.95 4.35 47.79
CA ALA A 615 46.70 5.19 48.94
C ALA A 615 48.01 5.64 49.59
N VAL A 616 48.98 4.75 49.75
CA VAL A 616 50.32 5.03 50.31
C VAL A 616 51.06 6.04 49.37
N LEU A 617 51.01 5.82 48.07
CA LEU A 617 51.64 6.75 47.12
C LEU A 617 50.98 8.14 47.17
N ALA A 618 49.64 8.21 47.24
CA ALA A 618 48.91 9.45 47.34
C ALA A 618 49.19 10.20 48.65
N GLU A 619 49.26 9.48 49.78
CA GLU A 619 49.59 10.09 51.08
C GLU A 619 51.00 10.69 51.08
N TRP A 620 51.97 9.97 50.55
CA TRP A 620 53.36 10.42 50.46
C TRP A 620 53.46 11.72 49.63
N LEU A 621 52.82 11.71 48.39
CA LEU A 621 52.83 12.85 47.51
C LEU A 621 52.07 14.03 48.10
N ALA A 622 50.91 13.81 48.74
CA ALA A 622 50.14 14.88 49.37
C ALA A 622 50.98 15.56 50.50
N ALA A 623 51.70 14.76 51.33
CA ALA A 623 52.58 15.27 52.35
C ALA A 623 53.77 16.03 51.74
N ASP A 624 54.33 15.56 50.64
CA ASP A 624 55.41 16.29 49.93
C ASP A 624 54.91 17.60 49.32
N TRP A 625 53.73 17.60 48.62
CA TRP A 625 53.14 18.82 48.07
C TRP A 625 52.73 19.82 49.15
N GLN A 626 52.30 19.40 50.33
CA GLN A 626 52.07 20.31 51.47
C GLN A 626 53.33 21.05 51.91
N ARG A 627 54.50 20.40 51.82
CA ARG A 627 55.78 20.99 52.17
C ARG A 627 56.34 21.91 51.07
N THR A 628 56.15 21.52 49.81
CA THR A 628 56.67 22.27 48.63
C THR A 628 55.76 23.40 48.19
N LEU A 629 54.45 23.23 48.37
CA LEU A 629 53.39 24.19 48.02
C LEU A 629 52.55 24.54 49.28
N PRO A 630 53.15 25.27 50.25
CA PRO A 630 52.48 25.54 51.53
C PRO A 630 51.38 26.61 51.40
N GLY A 631 50.42 26.55 52.30
CA GLY A 631 49.40 27.57 52.48
C GLY A 631 48.13 27.33 51.63
N PRO A 632 47.07 28.13 51.90
CA PRO A 632 45.78 28.02 51.21
C PRO A 632 45.82 28.48 49.75
N ALA A 633 46.82 29.31 49.38
CA ALA A 633 46.98 29.81 48.02
C ALA A 633 47.22 28.71 46.99
N HIS A 634 47.85 27.60 47.41
CA HIS A 634 48.15 26.46 46.53
C HIS A 634 47.21 25.28 46.76
N GLU A 635 46.07 25.46 47.36
CA GLU A 635 45.12 24.38 47.59
C GLU A 635 44.51 23.83 46.28
N ALA A 636 44.24 24.71 45.33
CA ALA A 636 43.73 24.33 44.02
C ALA A 636 44.73 23.50 43.22
N GLU A 637 46.00 23.90 43.22
CA GLU A 637 47.08 23.18 42.54
C GLU A 637 47.36 21.82 43.20
N ARG A 638 47.35 21.72 44.52
CA ARG A 638 47.47 20.44 45.20
C ARG A 638 46.33 19.50 44.91
N ARG A 639 45.11 19.99 44.81
CA ARG A 639 43.93 19.23 44.43
C ARG A 639 44.05 18.72 42.99
N ALA A 640 44.43 19.60 42.04
CA ALA A 640 44.62 19.22 40.65
C ALA A 640 45.75 18.18 40.47
N LEU A 641 46.86 18.33 41.20
CA LEU A 641 47.92 17.29 41.21
C LEU A 641 47.42 15.95 41.74
N GLY A 642 46.58 15.95 42.78
CA GLY A 642 45.91 14.73 43.28
C GLY A 642 45.01 14.06 42.25
N ASP A 643 44.26 14.87 41.50
CA ASP A 643 43.41 14.37 40.40
C ASP A 643 44.23 13.76 39.27
N HIS A 644 45.38 14.35 38.92
CA HIS A 644 46.29 13.78 37.92
C HIS A 644 46.95 12.48 38.40
N LEU A 645 47.27 12.40 39.71
CA LEU A 645 47.76 11.16 40.32
C LEU A 645 46.70 10.05 40.25
N ALA A 646 45.46 10.35 40.61
CA ALA A 646 44.37 9.38 40.51
C ALA A 646 44.19 8.89 39.06
N ALA A 647 44.25 9.82 38.10
CA ALA A 647 44.20 9.49 36.67
C ALA A 647 45.40 8.66 36.20
N LEU A 648 46.61 8.93 36.71
CA LEU A 648 47.81 8.14 36.41
C LEU A 648 47.67 6.69 36.90
N VAL A 649 47.21 6.52 38.12
CA VAL A 649 46.97 5.20 38.73
C VAL A 649 45.86 4.45 37.96
N GLU A 650 44.77 5.11 37.63
CA GLU A 650 43.68 4.52 36.80
C GLU A 650 44.19 4.14 35.38
N ALA A 651 45.01 4.97 34.78
CA ALA A 651 45.58 4.69 33.44
C ALA A 651 46.63 3.56 33.47
N GLY A 652 47.16 3.27 34.64
CA GLY A 652 48.26 2.31 34.82
C GLY A 652 49.57 2.78 34.18
N PHE A 653 50.67 2.34 34.71
CA PHE A 653 52.00 2.60 34.14
C PHE A 653 52.92 1.38 34.32
N ALA A 654 53.92 1.27 33.43
CA ALA A 654 54.95 0.26 33.56
C ALA A 654 55.92 0.64 34.71
N PRO A 655 56.44 -0.32 35.45
CA PRO A 655 57.45 -0.05 36.47
C PRO A 655 58.65 0.74 35.90
N VAL A 656 59.06 1.76 36.60
CA VAL A 656 60.23 2.57 36.25
C VAL A 656 61.47 1.98 36.91
N PRO A 657 62.52 1.55 36.19
CA PRO A 657 63.72 0.93 36.78
C PRO A 657 64.34 1.90 37.83
N PRO A 658 64.53 1.47 39.07
CA PRO A 658 65.13 2.32 40.09
C PRO A 658 66.64 2.48 39.91
N ASP A 659 67.21 3.60 40.40
CA ASP A 659 68.67 3.77 40.54
C ASP A 659 69.16 2.88 41.67
N GLU A 660 69.76 1.72 41.33
CA GLU A 660 70.23 0.72 42.27
C GLU A 660 71.36 1.25 43.19
N ALA A 661 72.22 2.15 42.68
CA ALA A 661 73.26 2.75 43.46
C ALA A 661 72.73 3.69 44.52
N LEU A 662 71.64 4.41 44.20
CA LEU A 662 70.94 5.26 45.15
C LEU A 662 70.23 4.45 46.23
N VAL A 663 69.50 3.40 45.77
CA VAL A 663 68.79 2.50 46.73
C VAL A 663 69.76 1.85 47.75
N SER A 664 70.90 1.30 47.26
CA SER A 664 71.92 0.70 48.13
C SER A 664 72.46 1.68 49.19
N ARG A 665 72.79 2.91 48.73
CA ARG A 665 73.25 3.97 49.63
C ARG A 665 72.24 4.34 50.73
N VAL A 666 70.97 4.39 50.34
CA VAL A 666 69.89 4.71 51.31
C VAL A 666 69.70 3.56 52.33
N LEU A 667 69.77 2.32 51.88
CA LEU A 667 69.67 1.14 52.76
C LEU A 667 70.84 1.08 53.75
N ASP A 668 72.06 1.39 53.32
CA ASP A 668 73.25 1.46 54.21
C ASP A 668 73.09 2.52 55.31
N VAL A 669 72.55 3.68 54.94
CA VAL A 669 72.24 4.75 55.91
C VAL A 669 71.15 4.37 56.91
N LEU A 670 70.12 3.60 56.43
CA LEU A 670 69.07 3.14 57.31
C LEU A 670 69.43 1.91 58.14
N GLY A 671 70.67 1.39 57.99
CA GLY A 671 71.15 0.23 58.70
C GLY A 671 70.44 -1.09 58.36
N GLN A 672 69.84 -1.17 57.15
CA GLN A 672 69.17 -2.37 56.69
C GLN A 672 70.07 -3.09 55.67
N PRO A 673 70.25 -4.44 55.80
CA PRO A 673 70.96 -5.18 54.73
C PRO A 673 70.19 -5.17 53.42
N ALA A 674 70.93 -5.00 52.30
CA ALA A 674 70.34 -5.04 50.96
C ALA A 674 69.70 -6.42 50.71
N ALA A 675 68.39 -6.45 50.52
CA ALA A 675 67.65 -7.67 50.17
C ALA A 675 68.10 -8.15 48.73
N PRO A 676 68.31 -9.48 48.55
CA PRO A 676 68.67 -10.00 47.23
C PRO A 676 67.56 -9.76 46.21
N MET A 677 67.97 -9.24 45.03
CA MET A 677 67.02 -8.91 43.97
C MET A 677 66.29 -10.15 43.44
N PRO A 678 64.90 -10.03 43.20
CA PRO A 678 64.25 -10.97 42.37
C PRO A 678 64.66 -10.68 40.88
N ARG A 679 65.23 -11.70 40.25
CA ARG A 679 65.53 -11.63 38.81
C ARG A 679 64.22 -11.44 38.03
N VAL A 680 64.08 -10.30 37.35
CA VAL A 680 63.00 -10.09 36.36
C VAL A 680 63.13 -11.15 35.27
N PRO A 681 62.12 -11.96 35.00
CA PRO A 681 62.20 -12.89 33.86
C PRO A 681 62.32 -12.07 32.56
N ASN A 682 63.39 -12.35 31.84
CA ASN A 682 63.65 -11.78 30.52
C ASN A 682 62.63 -12.40 29.56
N ASN A 683 61.45 -11.78 29.38
CA ASN A 683 60.54 -12.11 28.28
C ASN A 683 61.13 -11.55 26.96
N GLY A 684 62.25 -12.15 26.58
CA GLY A 684 62.77 -11.99 25.24
C GLY A 684 61.93 -12.80 24.26
N GLY A 685 61.36 -12.12 23.30
CA GLY A 685 61.17 -12.58 21.97
C GLY A 685 60.12 -13.69 21.72
N ALA A 686 59.05 -13.32 21.06
CA ALA A 686 58.66 -14.01 19.81
C ALA A 686 57.44 -13.30 19.18
N GLY A 687 57.57 -12.94 17.88
CA GLY A 687 56.47 -12.80 16.93
C GLY A 687 55.90 -11.42 16.76
#